data_3dacaf8faf608b154840a8486e4049ab
#
_entry.id   3dacaf8faf608b154840a8486e4049ab
#
_cell.length_a   1.000
_cell.length_b   1.000
_cell.length_c   1.000
_cell.angle_alpha   90.00
_cell.angle_beta   90.00
_cell.angle_gamma   90.00
#
_symmetry.space_group_name_H-M   'P 1'
#
loop_
_entity.id
_entity.type
_entity.pdbx_description
1 polymer ?
#
loop_
_entity_poly.entity_id
_entity_poly.type
_entity_poly.pdbx_seq_one_letter_code
_entity_poly.pdbx_strand_id
1 'polypeptide(L)'
;MKPEIKELIEISNFYGNNTDFVIAGGGNTSFKDETTIWIKASGKPLAGLTSDGLVALNRDKLRLISENQYSDEPSVREEQVKDDMFQSILEQDRNKRPSVETSLHEIIKRKFVVHLHPTLVNGLLCSRNAKSMTQKIFGDSVLFVPYTDPGYILFKKLEADIEIYSEKFDSYPKIIFLENHGVFVGADTTEEIRNIYADIIRKIAEHIIPLSGITPLPYNMLLNKVLPGLRMILSGDQPGVIRYRHNSLLARFYLNQQEFHKISLPLTPDIIVYCKTRYLYVEHSSTPEKILDSVKYQLCNFLNEYGYKPRVIIIKDMGVFAIADNYASAETCLDVYEDLVKISHYALQCGGIKFMAPEQVSFIDKWEVENYRRKISQGNLSVNKLNNKIAIVTGGAQGFGAGIAESLTALKVNVVIADLNENAGQSMAARLSSSNPSGKTIFINTDVSDPESVRNMIAETVKEFGGLDLIISNAGILKAGGLDEMDPETFSRTTNINYNGYFHCAKYASEIMKIQNHESPDYFADIIQINSKSGLRGSNRNFAYAGAKFGGIGLTQSFALELAPFRIKVNSICPGNFYEGPLWSDPHTGLFIQYLKTGKVPGAKTIEDVRKFYEDQAPMKRGCRLEDVMKAILYVIDQEYETGQAIPVTGGQIMLG
;
A
#
# COMPACT_ATOMS: atom_id res chain seq x y z
N MET A 1 1.40 -6.43 -33.14
CA MET A 1 2.56 -6.56 -32.23
C MET A 1 3.47 -7.63 -32.79
N LYS A 2 4.80 -7.36 -32.84
CA LYS A 2 5.81 -8.34 -33.29
C LYS A 2 5.78 -9.56 -32.35
N PRO A 3 6.01 -10.80 -32.84
CA PRO A 3 6.09 -11.99 -32.00
C PRO A 3 7.10 -11.85 -30.85
N GLU A 4 8.26 -11.29 -31.14
CA GLU A 4 9.35 -11.10 -30.18
C GLU A 4 8.99 -10.12 -29.05
N ILE A 5 8.14 -9.12 -29.33
CA ILE A 5 7.62 -8.21 -28.29
C ILE A 5 6.67 -8.98 -27.35
N LYS A 6 5.90 -9.92 -27.89
CA LYS A 6 5.05 -10.79 -27.08
C LYS A 6 5.89 -11.69 -26.18
N GLU A 7 6.94 -12.31 -26.72
CA GLU A 7 7.90 -13.11 -25.94
C GLU A 7 8.60 -12.28 -24.86
N LEU A 8 8.98 -11.02 -25.16
CA LEU A 8 9.56 -10.09 -24.19
C LEU A 8 8.59 -9.82 -23.02
N ILE A 9 7.33 -9.58 -23.32
CA ILE A 9 6.29 -9.34 -22.30
C ILE A 9 6.07 -10.61 -21.46
N GLU A 10 6.03 -11.78 -22.09
CA GLU A 10 5.85 -13.06 -21.40
C GLU A 10 7.00 -13.37 -20.44
N ILE A 11 8.27 -13.19 -20.86
CA ILE A 11 9.43 -13.42 -19.99
C ILE A 11 9.51 -12.38 -18.88
N SER A 12 9.12 -11.13 -19.14
CA SER A 12 9.05 -10.07 -18.15
C SER A 12 8.06 -10.41 -17.03
N ASN A 13 6.86 -10.82 -17.41
CA ASN A 13 5.83 -11.24 -16.46
C ASN A 13 6.22 -12.53 -15.73
N PHE A 14 6.88 -13.47 -16.38
CA PHE A 14 7.34 -14.72 -15.76
C PHE A 14 8.27 -14.43 -14.58
N TYR A 15 9.29 -13.60 -14.76
CA TYR A 15 10.19 -13.22 -13.67
C TYR A 15 9.59 -12.17 -12.74
N GLY A 16 8.81 -11.23 -13.26
CA GLY A 16 8.18 -10.17 -12.47
C GLY A 16 7.19 -10.67 -11.42
N ASN A 17 6.56 -11.82 -11.65
CA ASN A 17 5.65 -12.46 -10.70
C ASN A 17 6.38 -13.35 -9.67
N ASN A 18 7.71 -13.43 -9.72
CA ASN A 18 8.51 -14.22 -8.79
C ASN A 18 9.41 -13.30 -7.96
N THR A 19 9.04 -13.11 -6.71
CA THR A 19 9.77 -12.23 -5.76
C THR A 19 11.18 -12.71 -5.42
N ASP A 20 11.53 -13.97 -5.69
CA ASP A 20 12.90 -14.45 -5.54
C ASP A 20 13.84 -13.98 -6.67
N PHE A 21 13.27 -13.42 -7.76
CA PHE A 21 14.03 -12.90 -8.91
C PHE A 21 14.02 -11.38 -8.97
N VAL A 22 12.90 -10.74 -8.62
CA VAL A 22 12.79 -9.28 -8.64
C VAL A 22 11.70 -8.79 -7.70
N ILE A 23 11.94 -7.65 -7.06
CA ILE A 23 10.99 -6.98 -6.18
C ILE A 23 10.73 -5.57 -6.71
N ALA A 24 9.49 -5.12 -6.59
CA ALA A 24 9.05 -3.77 -6.96
C ALA A 24 9.38 -3.38 -8.40
N GLY A 25 10.04 -2.25 -8.60
CA GLY A 25 10.45 -1.74 -9.91
C GLY A 25 11.82 -2.20 -10.40
N GLY A 26 12.46 -3.12 -9.66
CA GLY A 26 13.78 -3.66 -10.02
C GLY A 26 13.77 -4.45 -11.33
N GLY A 27 14.97 -4.68 -11.86
CA GLY A 27 15.19 -5.44 -13.07
C GLY A 27 14.69 -4.77 -14.37
N ASN A 28 15.23 -5.21 -15.48
CA ASN A 28 14.92 -4.72 -16.83
C ASN A 28 14.93 -5.84 -17.84
N THR A 29 14.14 -5.69 -18.89
CA THR A 29 14.10 -6.63 -20.01
C THR A 29 14.09 -5.86 -21.32
N SER A 30 14.80 -6.35 -22.33
CA SER A 30 14.81 -5.76 -23.66
C SER A 30 14.83 -6.79 -24.78
N PHE A 31 14.33 -6.38 -25.93
CA PHE A 31 14.50 -7.06 -27.22
C PHE A 31 15.08 -6.08 -28.22
N LYS A 32 15.98 -6.57 -29.11
CA LYS A 32 16.63 -5.79 -30.16
C LYS A 32 16.46 -6.47 -31.53
N ASP A 33 16.06 -5.67 -32.51
CA ASP A 33 16.27 -5.98 -33.91
C ASP A 33 17.46 -5.19 -34.50
N GLU A 34 17.55 -5.04 -35.80
CA GLU A 34 18.68 -4.33 -36.43
C GLU A 34 18.73 -2.84 -36.08
N THR A 35 17.60 -2.17 -35.97
CA THR A 35 17.50 -0.71 -35.84
C THR A 35 16.91 -0.23 -34.52
N THR A 36 16.18 -1.07 -33.81
CA THR A 36 15.38 -0.67 -32.66
C THR A 36 15.63 -1.58 -31.45
N ILE A 37 15.70 -0.98 -30.26
CA ILE A 37 15.62 -1.68 -28.99
C ILE A 37 14.30 -1.31 -28.30
N TRP A 38 13.57 -2.32 -27.84
CA TRP A 38 12.41 -2.18 -26.93
C TRP A 38 12.84 -2.58 -25.55
N ILE A 39 12.65 -1.69 -24.58
CA ILE A 39 13.05 -1.91 -23.18
C ILE A 39 11.93 -1.49 -22.23
N LYS A 40 11.86 -2.12 -21.06
CA LYS A 40 10.93 -1.72 -20.01
C LYS A 40 11.12 -0.25 -19.61
N ALA A 41 10.02 0.49 -19.54
CA ALA A 41 10.03 1.88 -19.08
C ALA A 41 10.44 1.99 -17.61
N SER A 42 11.16 3.06 -17.27
CA SER A 42 11.56 3.36 -15.90
C SER A 42 10.33 3.51 -14.98
N GLY A 43 10.40 2.96 -13.78
CA GLY A 43 9.31 3.03 -12.80
C GLY A 43 8.15 2.06 -13.04
N LYS A 44 8.16 1.25 -14.10
CA LYS A 44 7.20 0.17 -14.31
C LYS A 44 7.72 -1.14 -13.72
N PRO A 45 6.91 -1.95 -13.01
CA PRO A 45 7.31 -3.29 -12.60
C PRO A 45 7.39 -4.24 -13.80
N LEU A 46 8.11 -5.34 -13.66
CA LEU A 46 8.09 -6.44 -14.63
C LEU A 46 6.78 -7.24 -14.54
N ALA A 47 6.23 -7.37 -13.34
CA ALA A 47 4.93 -7.99 -13.12
C ALA A 47 3.82 -7.15 -13.77
N GLY A 48 2.94 -7.79 -14.53
CA GLY A 48 1.84 -7.11 -15.23
C GLY A 48 2.29 -6.22 -16.39
N LEU A 49 3.53 -6.38 -16.89
CA LEU A 49 4.03 -5.61 -18.03
C LEU A 49 3.18 -5.86 -19.29
N THR A 50 2.82 -4.77 -19.96
CA THR A 50 2.12 -4.75 -21.25
C THR A 50 2.94 -4.00 -22.29
N SER A 51 2.48 -3.96 -23.54
CA SER A 51 3.15 -3.21 -24.60
C SER A 51 3.32 -1.70 -24.25
N ASP A 52 2.39 -1.13 -23.53
CA ASP A 52 2.46 0.29 -23.11
C ASP A 52 3.55 0.55 -22.08
N GLY A 53 4.00 -0.50 -21.39
CA GLY A 53 5.11 -0.44 -20.44
C GLY A 53 6.50 -0.54 -21.12
N LEU A 54 6.58 -0.64 -22.43
CA LEU A 54 7.82 -0.66 -23.20
C LEU A 54 8.10 0.69 -23.86
N VAL A 55 9.40 1.01 -24.02
CA VAL A 55 9.89 2.16 -24.78
C VAL A 55 10.73 1.66 -25.93
N ALA A 56 10.49 2.18 -27.12
CA ALA A 56 11.25 1.87 -28.32
C ALA A 56 12.29 2.99 -28.59
N LEU A 57 13.55 2.61 -28.76
CA LEU A 57 14.64 3.55 -29.03
C LEU A 57 15.43 3.14 -30.30
N ASN A 58 15.94 4.14 -31.00
CA ASN A 58 16.80 3.96 -32.17
C ASN A 58 18.22 3.54 -31.73
N ARG A 59 18.68 2.40 -32.20
CA ARG A 59 19.96 1.81 -31.80
C ARG A 59 21.17 2.59 -32.29
N ASP A 60 21.12 3.16 -33.51
CA ASP A 60 22.25 3.92 -34.04
C ASP A 60 22.52 5.18 -33.21
N LYS A 61 21.44 5.85 -32.75
CA LYS A 61 21.57 6.99 -31.84
C LYS A 61 22.08 6.57 -30.45
N LEU A 62 21.66 5.42 -29.93
CA LEU A 62 22.15 4.91 -28.65
C LEU A 62 23.65 4.57 -28.69
N ARG A 63 24.13 4.05 -29.81
CA ARG A 63 25.57 3.74 -30.00
C ARG A 63 26.45 4.97 -29.92
N LEU A 64 25.96 6.15 -30.30
CA LEU A 64 26.70 7.39 -30.15
C LEU A 64 27.10 7.71 -28.70
N ILE A 65 26.36 7.16 -27.71
CA ILE A 65 26.70 7.28 -26.28
C ILE A 65 28.10 6.69 -25.98
N SER A 66 28.52 5.63 -26.71
CA SER A 66 29.83 5.04 -26.57
C SER A 66 30.93 5.96 -27.14
N GLU A 67 30.60 6.75 -28.16
CA GLU A 67 31.56 7.59 -28.94
C GLU A 67 31.65 9.02 -28.42
N ASN A 68 30.57 9.54 -27.80
CA ASN A 68 30.48 10.90 -27.31
C ASN A 68 31.38 11.12 -26.08
N GLN A 69 31.95 12.35 -25.99
CA GLN A 69 32.65 12.81 -24.82
C GLN A 69 31.69 13.59 -23.92
N TYR A 70 31.63 13.21 -22.66
CA TYR A 70 30.79 13.84 -21.65
C TYR A 70 31.64 14.53 -20.59
N SER A 71 31.00 15.39 -19.78
CA SER A 71 31.65 16.14 -18.71
C SER A 71 32.33 15.23 -17.68
N ASP A 72 33.44 15.64 -17.12
CA ASP A 72 34.07 14.96 -15.97
C ASP A 72 33.26 15.14 -14.68
N GLU A 73 32.42 16.17 -14.60
CA GLU A 73 31.58 16.44 -13.46
C GLU A 73 30.38 15.48 -13.46
N PRO A 74 30.21 14.62 -12.40
CA PRO A 74 29.28 13.51 -12.41
C PRO A 74 27.83 13.89 -12.69
N SER A 75 27.34 14.98 -12.10
CA SER A 75 25.94 15.40 -12.26
C SER A 75 25.64 15.89 -13.69
N VAL A 76 26.56 16.66 -14.26
CA VAL A 76 26.47 17.18 -15.64
C VAL A 76 26.57 16.03 -16.64
N ARG A 77 27.50 15.12 -16.43
CA ARG A 77 27.66 13.92 -17.26
C ARG A 77 26.40 13.07 -17.33
N GLU A 78 25.83 12.70 -16.19
CA GLU A 78 24.62 11.86 -16.15
C GLU A 78 23.42 12.55 -16.80
N GLU A 79 23.32 13.87 -16.72
CA GLU A 79 22.30 14.66 -17.42
C GLU A 79 22.51 14.64 -18.94
N GLN A 80 23.72 14.84 -19.42
CA GLN A 80 24.06 14.78 -20.85
C GLN A 80 23.77 13.39 -21.45
N VAL A 81 24.18 12.32 -20.77
CA VAL A 81 23.91 10.94 -21.20
C VAL A 81 22.41 10.66 -21.22
N LYS A 82 21.68 11.14 -20.23
CA LYS A 82 20.23 11.05 -20.19
C LYS A 82 19.58 11.76 -21.38
N ASP A 83 20.04 12.95 -21.73
CA ASP A 83 19.51 13.72 -22.86
C ASP A 83 19.75 12.99 -24.19
N ASP A 84 20.93 12.43 -24.42
CA ASP A 84 21.22 11.63 -25.63
C ASP A 84 20.35 10.37 -25.69
N MET A 85 20.13 9.72 -24.54
CA MET A 85 19.21 8.58 -24.44
C MET A 85 17.78 9.00 -24.79
N PHE A 86 17.28 10.14 -24.31
CA PHE A 86 15.96 10.67 -24.61
C PHE A 86 15.81 11.04 -26.10
N GLN A 87 16.86 11.59 -26.75
CA GLN A 87 16.87 11.85 -28.18
C GLN A 87 16.82 10.57 -29.05
N SER A 88 17.17 9.44 -28.45
CA SER A 88 17.10 8.14 -29.12
C SER A 88 15.69 7.54 -29.11
N ILE A 89 14.76 8.05 -28.29
CA ILE A 89 13.37 7.54 -28.19
C ILE A 89 12.65 7.78 -29.52
N LEU A 90 11.94 6.75 -30.02
CA LEU A 90 11.11 6.88 -31.20
C LEU A 90 9.89 7.79 -30.92
N GLU A 91 9.40 8.46 -31.96
CA GLU A 91 8.34 9.51 -31.89
C GLU A 91 7.12 9.05 -31.08
N GLN A 92 6.68 7.81 -31.29
CA GLN A 92 5.50 7.23 -30.66
C GLN A 92 5.62 7.05 -29.13
N ASP A 93 6.82 7.05 -28.59
CA ASP A 93 7.11 6.78 -27.18
C ASP A 93 7.77 7.98 -26.44
N ARG A 94 7.78 9.16 -27.06
CA ARG A 94 8.44 10.37 -26.51
C ARG A 94 7.93 10.83 -25.15
N ASN A 95 6.74 10.40 -24.76
CA ASN A 95 6.16 10.67 -23.44
C ASN A 95 6.58 9.66 -22.36
N LYS A 96 7.37 8.66 -22.73
CA LYS A 96 7.84 7.60 -21.83
C LYS A 96 9.31 7.86 -21.43
N ARG A 97 9.69 7.33 -20.27
CA ARG A 97 11.07 7.40 -19.78
C ARG A 97 11.72 6.01 -19.89
N PRO A 98 12.81 5.85 -20.65
CA PRO A 98 13.53 4.59 -20.74
C PRO A 98 14.25 4.27 -19.42
N SER A 99 14.63 3.00 -19.23
CA SER A 99 15.53 2.64 -18.13
C SER A 99 16.89 3.31 -18.29
N VAL A 100 17.50 3.69 -17.18
CA VAL A 100 18.90 4.19 -17.18
C VAL A 100 19.91 3.15 -17.64
N GLU A 101 19.53 1.88 -17.59
CA GLU A 101 20.35 0.75 -18.05
C GLU A 101 20.19 0.43 -19.53
N THR A 102 19.46 1.28 -20.28
CA THR A 102 19.23 1.05 -21.74
C THR A 102 20.53 0.92 -22.52
N SER A 103 21.55 1.73 -22.21
CA SER A 103 22.86 1.64 -22.83
C SER A 103 23.58 0.32 -22.49
N LEU A 104 23.45 -0.19 -21.26
CA LEU A 104 23.98 -1.51 -20.88
C LEU A 104 23.33 -2.65 -21.68
N HIS A 105 22.02 -2.56 -21.88
CA HIS A 105 21.31 -3.51 -22.72
C HIS A 105 21.76 -3.46 -24.17
N GLU A 106 22.08 -2.29 -24.72
CA GLU A 106 22.51 -2.15 -26.12
C GLU A 106 23.86 -2.82 -26.39
N ILE A 107 24.85 -2.65 -25.50
CA ILE A 107 26.22 -3.20 -25.70
C ILE A 107 26.28 -4.72 -25.56
N ILE A 108 25.31 -5.37 -24.90
CA ILE A 108 25.23 -6.82 -24.82
C ILE A 108 24.69 -7.35 -26.17
N LYS A 109 25.55 -7.92 -27.02
CA LYS A 109 25.27 -8.30 -28.40
C LYS A 109 24.40 -9.58 -28.51
N ARG A 110 23.15 -9.51 -28.01
CA ARG A 110 22.13 -10.59 -28.06
C ARG A 110 20.76 -9.99 -28.34
N LYS A 111 19.85 -10.76 -28.94
CA LYS A 111 18.49 -10.28 -29.25
C LYS A 111 17.68 -9.94 -28.01
N PHE A 112 17.68 -10.82 -27.02
CA PHE A 112 17.03 -10.60 -25.73
C PHE A 112 18.08 -10.40 -24.65
N VAL A 113 17.84 -9.42 -23.78
CA VAL A 113 18.64 -9.17 -22.57
C VAL A 113 17.69 -9.02 -21.39
N VAL A 114 17.94 -9.82 -20.37
CA VAL A 114 17.16 -9.80 -19.12
C VAL A 114 18.10 -9.53 -17.97
N HIS A 115 17.86 -8.41 -17.26
CA HIS A 115 18.55 -8.01 -16.06
C HIS A 115 17.64 -8.20 -14.85
N LEU A 116 18.09 -8.96 -13.86
CA LEU A 116 17.32 -9.27 -12.64
C LEU A 116 18.23 -9.18 -11.40
N HIS A 117 17.56 -9.14 -10.24
CA HIS A 117 18.21 -9.11 -8.92
C HIS A 117 17.85 -10.35 -8.08
N PRO A 118 18.14 -11.60 -8.55
CA PRO A 118 17.70 -12.79 -7.82
C PRO A 118 18.33 -12.84 -6.43
N THR A 119 17.50 -13.04 -5.40
CA THR A 119 17.90 -13.04 -3.99
C THR A 119 19.10 -13.96 -3.73
N LEU A 120 19.07 -15.19 -4.28
CA LEU A 120 20.16 -16.16 -4.11
C LEU A 120 21.45 -15.72 -4.81
N VAL A 121 21.35 -15.13 -6.01
CA VAL A 121 22.50 -14.59 -6.74
C VAL A 121 23.08 -13.40 -5.99
N ASN A 122 22.25 -12.50 -5.50
CA ASN A 122 22.69 -11.37 -4.68
C ASN A 122 23.29 -11.84 -3.34
N GLY A 123 22.85 -12.98 -2.81
CA GLY A 123 23.52 -13.62 -1.67
C GLY A 123 24.99 -13.94 -1.94
N LEU A 124 25.32 -14.37 -3.15
CA LEU A 124 26.70 -14.56 -3.59
C LEU A 124 27.38 -13.21 -3.87
N LEU A 125 26.74 -12.31 -4.64
CA LEU A 125 27.34 -11.06 -5.13
C LEU A 125 27.55 -10.00 -4.05
N CYS A 126 26.78 -10.05 -2.96
CA CYS A 126 26.91 -9.18 -1.79
C CYS A 126 27.78 -9.83 -0.68
N SER A 127 28.61 -10.83 -1.03
CA SER A 127 29.52 -11.49 -0.09
C SER A 127 30.97 -11.01 -0.25
N ARG A 128 31.78 -11.21 0.82
CA ARG A 128 33.19 -10.87 0.78
C ARG A 128 33.98 -11.70 -0.23
N ASN A 129 33.53 -12.91 -0.50
CA ASN A 129 34.17 -13.83 -1.44
C ASN A 129 33.48 -13.89 -2.80
N ALA A 130 32.65 -12.88 -3.17
CA ALA A 130 31.85 -12.87 -4.39
C ALA A 130 32.67 -13.27 -5.64
N LYS A 131 33.80 -12.62 -5.90
CA LYS A 131 34.65 -12.87 -7.05
C LYS A 131 35.22 -14.28 -7.06
N SER A 132 35.82 -14.73 -5.95
CA SER A 132 36.45 -16.04 -5.83
C SER A 132 35.43 -17.20 -5.90
N MET A 133 34.28 -17.02 -5.30
CA MET A 133 33.19 -17.99 -5.35
C MET A 133 32.57 -18.05 -6.76
N THR A 134 32.37 -16.91 -7.44
CA THR A 134 31.94 -16.87 -8.83
C THR A 134 32.89 -17.64 -9.72
N GLN A 135 34.20 -17.39 -9.60
CA GLN A 135 35.21 -18.13 -10.36
C GLN A 135 35.21 -19.62 -10.07
N LYS A 136 35.02 -20.00 -8.80
CA LYS A 136 34.96 -21.42 -8.39
C LYS A 136 33.73 -22.13 -8.98
N ILE A 137 32.56 -21.48 -8.99
CA ILE A 137 31.29 -22.11 -9.40
C ILE A 137 31.10 -22.09 -10.90
N PHE A 138 31.49 -21.01 -11.57
CA PHE A 138 31.18 -20.76 -12.98
C PHE A 138 32.40 -20.78 -13.90
N GLY A 139 33.64 -20.71 -13.34
CA GLY A 139 34.85 -20.56 -14.13
C GLY A 139 34.81 -19.32 -15.01
N ASP A 140 35.22 -19.47 -16.24
CA ASP A 140 35.26 -18.41 -17.24
C ASP A 140 33.94 -18.23 -18.02
N SER A 141 32.88 -18.95 -17.65
CA SER A 141 31.56 -18.83 -18.33
C SER A 141 30.77 -17.59 -17.91
N VAL A 142 31.23 -16.84 -16.90
CA VAL A 142 30.58 -15.65 -16.36
C VAL A 142 31.58 -14.49 -16.36
N LEU A 143 31.17 -13.35 -16.89
CA LEU A 143 31.89 -12.10 -16.71
C LEU A 143 31.51 -11.50 -15.34
N PHE A 144 32.47 -11.42 -14.42
CA PHE A 144 32.28 -10.77 -13.10
C PHE A 144 32.78 -9.33 -13.15
N VAL A 145 31.89 -8.38 -12.89
CA VAL A 145 32.19 -6.93 -12.82
C VAL A 145 32.17 -6.50 -11.36
N PRO A 146 33.31 -6.02 -10.80
CA PRO A 146 33.32 -5.43 -9.46
C PRO A 146 32.35 -4.26 -9.35
N TYR A 147 31.90 -3.96 -8.13
CA TYR A 147 30.99 -2.83 -7.93
C TYR A 147 31.50 -1.56 -8.64
N THR A 148 30.61 -0.99 -9.41
CA THR A 148 30.83 0.26 -10.14
C THR A 148 29.54 1.06 -10.02
N ASP A 149 29.66 2.37 -9.78
CA ASP A 149 28.49 3.25 -9.67
C ASP A 149 27.64 3.17 -10.94
N PRO A 150 26.31 2.96 -10.80
CA PRO A 150 25.42 2.83 -11.95
C PRO A 150 25.37 4.11 -12.78
N GLY A 151 24.89 4.00 -14.01
CA GLY A 151 24.89 5.07 -15.01
C GLY A 151 26.07 4.97 -15.99
N TYR A 152 26.58 6.08 -16.44
CA TYR A 152 27.61 6.12 -17.49
C TYR A 152 28.92 5.42 -17.10
N ILE A 153 29.33 5.50 -15.85
CA ILE A 153 30.57 4.86 -15.38
C ILE A 153 30.48 3.34 -15.49
N LEU A 154 29.36 2.75 -15.04
CA LEU A 154 29.11 1.32 -15.19
C LEU A 154 29.04 0.93 -16.68
N PHE A 155 28.42 1.76 -17.50
CA PHE A 155 28.33 1.53 -18.94
C PHE A 155 29.73 1.43 -19.57
N LYS A 156 30.61 2.40 -19.35
CA LYS A 156 31.98 2.38 -19.89
C LYS A 156 32.83 1.24 -19.34
N LYS A 157 32.67 0.93 -18.03
CA LYS A 157 33.35 -0.22 -17.42
C LYS A 157 32.92 -1.54 -18.06
N LEU A 158 31.62 -1.74 -18.23
CA LEU A 158 31.08 -2.95 -18.81
C LEU A 158 31.45 -3.11 -20.28
N GLU A 159 31.45 -2.01 -21.05
CA GLU A 159 31.89 -2.01 -22.46
C GLU A 159 33.33 -2.52 -22.56
N ALA A 160 34.25 -1.97 -21.80
CA ALA A 160 35.66 -2.39 -21.80
C ALA A 160 35.82 -3.84 -21.31
N ASP A 161 35.10 -4.26 -20.27
CA ASP A 161 35.19 -5.64 -19.76
C ASP A 161 34.64 -6.67 -20.76
N ILE A 162 33.58 -6.35 -21.51
CA ILE A 162 33.05 -7.19 -22.59
C ILE A 162 34.05 -7.33 -23.72
N GLU A 163 34.76 -6.26 -24.12
CA GLU A 163 35.80 -6.31 -25.14
C GLU A 163 36.95 -7.23 -24.72
N ILE A 164 37.49 -7.02 -23.51
CA ILE A 164 38.55 -7.88 -22.95
C ILE A 164 38.12 -9.34 -22.87
N TYR A 165 36.88 -9.61 -22.44
CA TYR A 165 36.34 -10.97 -22.40
C TYR A 165 36.24 -11.58 -23.80
N SER A 166 35.75 -10.80 -24.78
CA SER A 166 35.56 -11.25 -26.16
C SER A 166 36.89 -11.56 -26.87
N GLU A 167 37.90 -10.74 -26.63
CA GLU A 167 39.26 -11.01 -27.16
C GLU A 167 39.88 -12.27 -26.55
N LYS A 168 39.67 -12.49 -25.25
CA LYS A 168 40.23 -13.65 -24.54
C LYS A 168 39.57 -14.98 -24.93
N PHE A 169 38.26 -15.00 -25.17
CA PHE A 169 37.47 -16.20 -25.33
C PHE A 169 36.88 -16.39 -26.74
N ASP A 170 37.17 -15.48 -27.68
CA ASP A 170 36.57 -15.44 -29.02
C ASP A 170 35.03 -15.58 -29.01
N SER A 171 34.40 -15.03 -27.97
CA SER A 171 32.96 -15.10 -27.76
C SER A 171 32.45 -14.03 -26.82
N TYR A 172 31.21 -13.56 -27.04
CA TYR A 172 30.59 -12.58 -26.13
C TYR A 172 29.99 -13.28 -24.88
N PRO A 173 30.13 -12.64 -23.67
CA PRO A 173 29.57 -13.20 -22.45
C PRO A 173 28.05 -13.28 -22.53
N LYS A 174 27.47 -14.43 -22.16
CA LYS A 174 26.00 -14.61 -21.99
C LYS A 174 25.53 -14.22 -20.60
N ILE A 175 26.42 -14.30 -19.61
CA ILE A 175 26.12 -14.06 -18.18
C ILE A 175 27.11 -13.03 -17.67
N ILE A 176 26.57 -11.96 -17.07
CA ILE A 176 27.36 -10.87 -16.50
C ILE A 176 26.87 -10.65 -15.07
N PHE A 177 27.73 -10.88 -14.10
CA PHE A 177 27.46 -10.63 -12.67
C PHE A 177 27.98 -9.26 -12.27
N LEU A 178 27.11 -8.46 -11.69
CA LEU A 178 27.47 -7.15 -11.10
C LEU A 178 27.50 -7.26 -9.58
N GLU A 179 28.68 -7.04 -8.99
CA GLU A 179 28.85 -7.07 -7.54
C GLU A 179 27.95 -6.07 -6.83
N ASN A 180 27.27 -6.46 -5.76
CA ASN A 180 26.30 -5.67 -4.99
C ASN A 180 25.14 -5.08 -5.85
N HIS A 181 24.74 -5.76 -6.93
CA HIS A 181 23.69 -5.26 -7.81
C HIS A 181 22.77 -6.38 -8.33
N GLY A 182 23.26 -7.21 -9.26
CA GLY A 182 22.42 -8.23 -9.90
C GLY A 182 23.11 -8.90 -11.07
N VAL A 183 22.31 -9.45 -12.00
CA VAL A 183 22.81 -10.24 -13.13
C VAL A 183 22.14 -9.86 -14.45
N PHE A 184 22.94 -9.72 -15.50
CA PHE A 184 22.48 -9.70 -16.89
C PHE A 184 22.62 -11.08 -17.52
N VAL A 185 21.58 -11.52 -18.23
CA VAL A 185 21.61 -12.68 -19.12
C VAL A 185 21.18 -12.26 -20.50
N GLY A 186 22.02 -12.53 -21.48
CA GLY A 186 21.75 -12.25 -22.88
C GLY A 186 21.70 -13.53 -23.73
N ALA A 187 20.65 -13.70 -24.54
CA ALA A 187 20.51 -14.82 -25.48
C ALA A 187 19.67 -14.44 -26.72
N ASP A 188 19.60 -15.33 -27.72
CA ASP A 188 18.84 -15.06 -28.92
C ASP A 188 17.40 -15.60 -28.87
N THR A 189 17.06 -16.34 -27.79
CA THR A 189 15.70 -16.79 -27.47
C THR A 189 15.39 -16.63 -25.98
N THR A 190 14.12 -16.44 -25.65
CA THR A 190 13.65 -16.33 -24.27
C THR A 190 13.73 -17.67 -23.52
N GLU A 191 13.65 -18.80 -24.22
CA GLU A 191 13.82 -20.13 -23.65
C GLU A 191 15.26 -20.35 -23.17
N GLU A 192 16.25 -19.94 -23.96
CA GLU A 192 17.67 -20.01 -23.58
C GLU A 192 17.93 -19.18 -22.31
N ILE A 193 17.33 -17.97 -22.21
CA ILE A 193 17.43 -17.14 -21.00
C ILE A 193 16.89 -17.88 -19.78
N ARG A 194 15.72 -18.51 -19.88
CA ARG A 194 15.14 -19.29 -18.77
C ARG A 194 16.07 -20.44 -18.34
N ASN A 195 16.64 -21.15 -19.31
CA ASN A 195 17.57 -22.26 -19.04
C ASN A 195 18.86 -21.76 -18.35
N ILE A 196 19.40 -20.60 -18.78
CA ILE A 196 20.58 -20.00 -18.16
C ILE A 196 20.28 -19.58 -16.72
N TYR A 197 19.15 -18.88 -16.46
CA TYR A 197 18.80 -18.52 -15.09
C TYR A 197 18.58 -19.73 -14.18
N ALA A 198 17.92 -20.77 -14.70
CA ALA A 198 17.73 -22.01 -13.95
C ALA A 198 19.06 -22.68 -13.60
N ASP A 199 20.03 -22.70 -14.54
CA ASP A 199 21.37 -23.25 -14.30
C ASP A 199 22.16 -22.40 -13.29
N ILE A 200 22.07 -21.06 -13.36
CA ILE A 200 22.70 -20.15 -12.38
C ILE A 200 22.18 -20.48 -10.98
N ILE A 201 20.87 -20.52 -10.77
CA ILE A 201 20.26 -20.80 -9.47
C ILE A 201 20.66 -22.17 -8.96
N ARG A 202 20.60 -23.21 -9.83
CA ARG A 202 20.98 -24.57 -9.48
C ARG A 202 22.44 -24.65 -9.02
N LYS A 203 23.38 -24.10 -9.77
CA LYS A 203 24.80 -24.12 -9.45
C LYS A 203 25.13 -23.40 -8.14
N ILE A 204 24.48 -22.24 -7.88
CA ILE A 204 24.68 -21.53 -6.60
C ILE A 204 24.09 -22.34 -5.45
N ALA A 205 22.91 -22.95 -5.63
CA ALA A 205 22.25 -23.77 -4.60
C ALA A 205 23.04 -25.03 -4.21
N GLU A 206 23.97 -25.50 -5.04
CA GLU A 206 24.91 -26.58 -4.70
C GLU A 206 25.99 -26.15 -3.67
N HIS A 207 26.17 -24.82 -3.50
CA HIS A 207 27.20 -24.23 -2.63
C HIS A 207 26.64 -23.40 -1.47
N ILE A 208 25.41 -22.96 -1.59
CA ILE A 208 24.69 -22.17 -0.57
C ILE A 208 23.44 -22.94 -0.19
N ILE A 209 23.24 -23.19 1.09
CA ILE A 209 22.03 -23.83 1.59
C ILE A 209 20.85 -22.87 1.46
N PRO A 210 19.87 -23.14 0.59
CA PRO A 210 18.71 -22.28 0.41
C PRO A 210 17.90 -22.18 1.71
N LEU A 211 17.27 -21.02 1.90
CA LEU A 211 16.30 -20.83 2.99
C LEU A 211 15.11 -21.76 2.77
N SER A 212 14.77 -22.52 3.80
CA SER A 212 13.57 -23.36 3.82
C SER A 212 12.67 -22.94 4.96
N GLY A 213 11.35 -22.85 4.70
CA GLY A 213 10.33 -22.73 5.73
C GLY A 213 10.38 -21.45 6.55
N ILE A 214 10.36 -20.28 5.92
CA ILE A 214 10.10 -19.01 6.62
C ILE A 214 8.68 -19.05 7.15
N THR A 215 8.53 -19.21 8.48
CA THR A 215 7.22 -19.29 9.12
C THR A 215 6.86 -17.97 9.79
N PRO A 216 5.64 -17.46 9.60
CA PRO A 216 5.13 -16.35 10.41
C PRO A 216 5.19 -16.68 11.90
N LEU A 217 5.56 -15.71 12.71
CA LEU A 217 5.53 -15.82 14.16
C LEU A 217 4.25 -15.16 14.72
N PRO A 218 3.82 -15.56 15.93
CA PRO A 218 2.60 -15.04 16.54
C PRO A 218 2.59 -13.51 16.63
N TYR A 219 1.44 -12.92 16.39
CA TYR A 219 1.22 -11.49 16.58
C TYR A 219 1.23 -11.15 18.07
N ASN A 220 2.01 -10.16 18.45
CA ASN A 220 2.04 -9.66 19.81
C ASN A 220 0.88 -8.64 20.00
N MET A 221 -0.06 -8.95 20.87
CA MET A 221 -1.24 -8.11 21.12
C MET A 221 -0.91 -6.70 21.65
N LEU A 222 0.29 -6.48 22.24
CA LEU A 222 0.76 -5.14 22.62
C LEU A 222 0.84 -4.21 21.41
N LEU A 223 1.06 -4.76 20.21
CA LEU A 223 1.15 -3.98 18.97
C LEU A 223 -0.14 -3.22 18.66
N ASN A 224 -1.30 -3.68 19.11
CA ASN A 224 -2.56 -2.93 18.96
C ASN A 224 -2.50 -1.54 19.66
N LYS A 225 -1.65 -1.38 20.66
CA LYS A 225 -1.44 -0.12 21.38
C LYS A 225 -0.13 0.59 20.97
N VAL A 226 0.81 -0.11 20.38
CA VAL A 226 2.09 0.46 19.92
C VAL A 226 1.97 1.03 18.51
N LEU A 227 1.37 0.29 17.57
CA LEU A 227 1.30 0.68 16.17
C LEU A 227 0.66 2.06 15.93
N PRO A 228 -0.49 2.42 16.60
CA PRO A 228 -1.09 3.71 16.39
C PRO A 228 -0.18 4.88 16.78
N GLY A 229 0.50 4.79 17.93
CA GLY A 229 1.47 5.79 18.37
C GLY A 229 2.72 5.81 17.49
N LEU A 230 3.26 4.65 17.17
CA LEU A 230 4.43 4.49 16.29
C LEU A 230 4.17 5.14 14.91
N ARG A 231 2.98 4.92 14.34
CA ARG A 231 2.56 5.54 13.09
C ARG A 231 2.66 7.07 13.16
N MET A 232 2.12 7.69 14.21
CA MET A 232 2.13 9.14 14.33
C MET A 232 3.53 9.71 14.59
N ILE A 233 4.33 9.09 15.45
CA ILE A 233 5.71 9.50 15.73
C ILE A 233 6.57 9.52 14.48
N LEU A 234 6.41 8.52 13.61
CA LEU A 234 7.24 8.35 12.41
C LEU A 234 6.71 9.10 11.19
N SER A 235 5.43 9.46 11.16
CA SER A 235 4.82 10.20 10.04
C SER A 235 5.45 11.58 9.84
N GLY A 236 5.31 12.12 8.62
CA GLY A 236 5.58 13.51 8.29
C GLY A 236 4.37 14.41 8.62
N ASP A 237 4.14 15.43 7.78
CA ASP A 237 3.02 16.38 7.91
C ASP A 237 1.65 15.67 7.76
N GLN A 238 1.60 14.56 7.04
CA GLN A 238 0.41 13.72 6.92
C GLN A 238 0.69 12.33 7.48
N PRO A 239 -0.27 11.68 8.15
CA PRO A 239 -0.11 10.33 8.66
C PRO A 239 0.11 9.32 7.52
N GLY A 240 1.21 8.57 7.62
CA GLY A 240 1.52 7.46 6.72
C GLY A 240 0.76 6.19 7.07
N VAL A 241 1.15 5.10 6.41
CA VAL A 241 0.71 3.73 6.71
C VAL A 241 1.89 2.96 7.27
N ILE A 242 1.68 2.22 8.36
CA ILE A 242 2.68 1.27 8.87
C ILE A 242 2.27 -0.14 8.48
N ARG A 243 3.23 -0.86 7.91
CA ARG A 243 3.15 -2.30 7.71
C ARG A 243 4.09 -3.00 8.68
N TYR A 244 3.77 -4.23 9.00
CA TYR A 244 4.45 -5.03 10.01
C TYR A 244 4.74 -6.43 9.49
N ARG A 245 5.94 -6.94 9.82
CA ARG A 245 6.34 -8.30 9.48
C ARG A 245 7.13 -8.95 10.61
N HIS A 246 6.73 -10.16 11.00
CA HIS A 246 7.36 -10.96 12.03
C HIS A 246 7.38 -12.42 11.61
N ASN A 247 8.58 -12.96 11.39
CA ASN A 247 8.78 -14.34 10.96
C ASN A 247 10.09 -14.92 11.49
N SER A 248 10.25 -16.23 11.33
CA SER A 248 11.39 -17.00 11.85
C SER A 248 12.74 -16.58 11.26
N LEU A 249 12.79 -15.99 10.06
CA LEU A 249 14.03 -15.47 9.47
C LEU A 249 14.40 -14.14 10.11
N LEU A 250 13.50 -13.16 10.10
CA LEU A 250 13.72 -11.84 10.66
C LEU A 250 14.11 -11.92 12.14
N ALA A 251 13.47 -12.82 12.90
CA ALA A 251 13.71 -13.02 14.31
C ALA A 251 15.18 -13.33 14.65
N ARG A 252 15.92 -13.98 13.76
CA ARG A 252 17.34 -14.29 13.97
C ARG A 252 18.22 -13.04 14.00
N PHE A 253 17.85 -11.98 13.30
CA PHE A 253 18.65 -10.78 13.09
C PHE A 253 18.32 -9.63 14.03
N TYR A 254 17.27 -9.73 14.86
CA TYR A 254 16.96 -8.69 15.85
C TYR A 254 17.01 -9.18 17.31
N LEU A 255 17.63 -10.32 17.56
CA LEU A 255 17.85 -10.85 18.92
C LEU A 255 18.63 -9.87 19.81
N ASN A 256 19.57 -9.16 19.22
CA ASN A 256 20.41 -8.16 19.88
C ASN A 256 21.05 -7.25 18.83
N GLN A 257 21.71 -6.20 19.29
CA GLN A 257 22.35 -5.21 18.42
C GLN A 257 23.46 -5.81 17.54
N GLN A 258 24.17 -6.84 18.01
CA GLN A 258 25.23 -7.50 17.22
C GLN A 258 24.65 -8.24 16.01
N GLU A 259 23.52 -8.94 16.18
CA GLU A 259 22.82 -9.59 15.07
C GLU A 259 22.22 -8.55 14.13
N PHE A 260 21.65 -7.47 14.67
CA PHE A 260 21.11 -6.37 13.86
C PHE A 260 22.19 -5.71 12.97
N HIS A 261 23.44 -5.59 13.43
CA HIS A 261 24.52 -5.03 12.61
C HIS A 261 24.73 -5.78 11.29
N LYS A 262 24.35 -7.05 11.20
CA LYS A 262 24.43 -7.85 9.96
C LYS A 262 23.39 -7.43 8.90
N ILE A 263 22.40 -6.63 9.27
CA ILE A 263 21.32 -6.16 8.38
C ILE A 263 21.10 -4.65 8.48
N SER A 264 22.05 -3.91 9.06
CA SER A 264 21.90 -2.49 9.39
C SER A 264 22.27 -1.53 8.26
N LEU A 265 22.87 -2.05 7.18
CA LEU A 265 23.38 -1.25 6.06
C LEU A 265 22.90 -1.82 4.72
N PRO A 266 22.78 -1.00 3.68
CA PRO A 266 22.33 -1.45 2.36
C PRO A 266 23.38 -2.34 1.67
N LEU A 267 22.87 -3.29 0.88
CA LEU A 267 23.66 -4.24 0.09
C LEU A 267 23.57 -3.95 -1.42
N THR A 268 22.47 -3.36 -1.86
CA THR A 268 22.20 -3.05 -3.28
C THR A 268 21.55 -1.68 -3.41
N PRO A 269 21.58 -1.06 -4.62
CA PRO A 269 20.88 0.19 -4.90
C PRO A 269 19.38 0.15 -4.58
N ASP A 270 18.68 -0.92 -4.90
CA ASP A 270 17.23 -1.04 -4.64
C ASP A 270 16.89 -0.87 -3.14
N ILE A 271 17.74 -1.39 -2.25
CA ILE A 271 17.55 -1.25 -0.81
C ILE A 271 17.58 0.23 -0.39
N ILE A 272 18.50 1.02 -0.96
CA ILE A 272 18.60 2.46 -0.68
C ILE A 272 17.35 3.20 -1.16
N VAL A 273 16.86 2.84 -2.34
CA VAL A 273 15.67 3.46 -2.95
C VAL A 273 14.44 3.29 -2.08
N TYR A 274 14.16 2.06 -1.64
CA TYR A 274 12.90 1.72 -0.96
C TYR A 274 12.99 1.84 0.56
N CYS A 275 14.12 1.44 1.17
CA CYS A 275 14.28 1.38 2.64
C CYS A 275 15.10 2.54 3.22
N LYS A 276 15.71 3.39 2.38
CA LYS A 276 16.76 4.36 2.75
C LYS A 276 18.05 3.68 3.24
N THR A 277 18.98 4.47 3.78
CA THR A 277 20.35 4.03 4.03
C THR A 277 20.61 3.55 5.44
N ARG A 278 19.70 3.83 6.37
CA ARG A 278 19.81 3.49 7.80
C ARG A 278 18.47 3.09 8.37
N TYR A 279 18.49 2.18 9.36
CA TYR A 279 17.32 1.60 9.99
C TYR A 279 17.38 1.82 11.49
N LEU A 280 16.23 1.99 12.14
CA LEU A 280 16.15 2.24 13.57
C LEU A 280 15.97 0.91 14.32
N TYR A 281 16.87 0.60 15.25
CA TYR A 281 16.72 -0.54 16.16
C TYR A 281 16.33 -0.05 17.56
N VAL A 282 15.31 -0.69 18.14
CA VAL A 282 14.77 -0.37 19.46
C VAL A 282 14.71 -1.62 20.31
N GLU A 283 15.26 -1.55 21.52
CA GLU A 283 15.16 -2.64 22.50
C GLU A 283 13.71 -2.78 22.99
N HIS A 284 13.32 -4.02 23.27
CA HIS A 284 11.99 -4.33 23.80
C HIS A 284 11.79 -3.76 25.20
N SER A 285 10.55 -3.30 25.48
CA SER A 285 10.06 -2.90 26.78
C SER A 285 8.71 -3.54 27.10
N SER A 286 8.37 -3.60 28.39
CA SER A 286 7.23 -4.37 28.87
C SER A 286 5.86 -3.69 28.67
N THR A 287 5.82 -2.38 28.39
CA THR A 287 4.56 -1.64 28.19
C THR A 287 4.59 -0.82 26.91
N PRO A 288 3.43 -0.58 26.27
CA PRO A 288 3.34 0.23 25.06
C PRO A 288 3.95 1.63 25.22
N GLU A 289 3.71 2.29 26.34
CA GLU A 289 4.20 3.65 26.62
C GLU A 289 5.74 3.68 26.64
N LYS A 290 6.37 2.74 27.35
CA LYS A 290 7.84 2.65 27.41
C LYS A 290 8.45 2.33 26.05
N ILE A 291 7.75 1.55 25.21
CA ILE A 291 8.21 1.26 23.84
C ILE A 291 8.17 2.55 23.01
N LEU A 292 7.05 3.30 23.06
CA LEU A 292 6.91 4.55 22.32
C LEU A 292 7.91 5.61 22.80
N ASP A 293 8.16 5.71 24.10
CA ASP A 293 9.17 6.63 24.65
C ASP A 293 10.59 6.25 24.20
N SER A 294 10.91 4.96 24.17
CA SER A 294 12.18 4.47 23.63
C SER A 294 12.33 4.78 22.13
N VAL A 295 11.25 4.62 21.35
CA VAL A 295 11.24 5.01 19.94
C VAL A 295 11.49 6.51 19.78
N LYS A 296 10.81 7.37 20.53
CA LYS A 296 11.02 8.84 20.48
C LYS A 296 12.45 9.22 20.78
N TYR A 297 13.02 8.64 21.83
CA TYR A 297 14.41 8.90 22.22
C TYR A 297 15.41 8.48 21.12
N GLN A 298 15.27 7.25 20.60
CA GLN A 298 16.13 6.75 19.53
C GLN A 298 15.94 7.50 18.22
N LEU A 299 14.70 7.90 17.91
CA LEU A 299 14.40 8.71 16.73
C LEU A 299 15.06 10.09 16.80
N CYS A 300 15.09 10.74 17.98
CA CYS A 300 15.77 12.01 18.17
C CYS A 300 17.28 11.87 17.84
N ASN A 301 17.93 10.83 18.35
CA ASN A 301 19.33 10.55 18.07
C ASN A 301 19.54 10.27 16.57
N PHE A 302 18.67 9.48 15.96
CA PHE A 302 18.71 9.16 14.54
C PHE A 302 18.57 10.41 13.65
N LEU A 303 17.64 11.30 13.99
CA LEU A 303 17.44 12.57 13.27
C LEU A 303 18.67 13.49 13.38
N ASN A 304 19.28 13.56 14.56
CA ASN A 304 20.49 14.36 14.77
C ASN A 304 21.68 13.83 13.97
N GLU A 305 21.78 12.49 13.81
CA GLU A 305 22.88 11.85 13.11
C GLU A 305 22.69 11.84 11.60
N TYR A 306 21.46 11.54 11.11
CA TYR A 306 21.22 11.29 9.68
C TYR A 306 20.36 12.36 8.99
N GLY A 307 19.68 13.24 9.71
CA GLY A 307 18.89 14.35 9.15
C GLY A 307 17.54 13.95 8.49
N TYR A 308 17.10 12.70 8.64
CA TYR A 308 15.82 12.21 8.09
C TYR A 308 15.19 11.14 9.00
N LYS A 309 13.86 10.93 8.89
CA LYS A 309 13.17 9.85 9.60
C LYS A 309 13.42 8.49 8.94
N PRO A 310 13.67 7.40 9.72
CA PRO A 310 13.82 6.05 9.17
C PRO A 310 12.52 5.56 8.52
N ARG A 311 12.64 4.77 7.46
CA ARG A 311 11.51 4.05 6.87
C ARG A 311 11.32 2.66 7.48
N VAL A 312 12.40 2.06 7.97
CA VAL A 312 12.39 0.74 8.60
C VAL A 312 12.78 0.87 10.05
N ILE A 313 11.95 0.31 10.90
CA ILE A 313 12.13 0.25 12.34
C ILE A 313 12.09 -1.20 12.77
N ILE A 314 13.01 -1.61 13.60
CA ILE A 314 13.06 -2.92 14.21
C ILE A 314 12.82 -2.76 15.71
N ILE A 315 11.81 -3.42 16.25
CA ILE A 315 11.61 -3.53 17.69
C ILE A 315 11.89 -4.98 18.07
N LYS A 316 12.89 -5.17 18.92
CA LYS A 316 13.32 -6.50 19.39
C LYS A 316 12.12 -7.30 19.89
N ASP A 317 12.05 -8.57 19.52
CA ASP A 317 11.00 -9.54 19.88
C ASP A 317 9.59 -9.19 19.36
N MET A 318 9.44 -8.08 18.64
CA MET A 318 8.16 -7.65 18.08
C MET A 318 8.10 -7.73 16.56
N GLY A 319 9.23 -7.47 15.86
CA GLY A 319 9.28 -7.56 14.41
C GLY A 319 9.88 -6.36 13.71
N VAL A 320 9.67 -6.32 12.41
CA VAL A 320 10.10 -5.25 11.49
C VAL A 320 8.89 -4.45 11.06
N PHE A 321 9.01 -3.15 11.11
CA PHE A 321 7.98 -2.19 10.76
C PHE A 321 8.49 -1.30 9.63
N ALA A 322 7.68 -1.11 8.61
CA ALA A 322 7.94 -0.13 7.55
C ALA A 322 6.85 0.93 7.53
N ILE A 323 7.28 2.19 7.45
CA ILE A 323 6.38 3.33 7.29
C ILE A 323 6.59 3.98 5.92
N ALA A 324 5.51 4.30 5.25
CA ALA A 324 5.51 5.07 4.02
C ALA A 324 4.24 5.90 3.86
N ASP A 325 4.24 6.76 2.83
CA ASP A 325 3.12 7.66 2.55
C ASP A 325 1.83 6.91 2.14
N ASN A 326 1.94 5.66 1.67
CA ASN A 326 0.80 4.84 1.29
C ASN A 326 1.06 3.34 1.56
N TYR A 327 -0.01 2.54 1.50
CA TYR A 327 0.02 1.12 1.79
C TYR A 327 1.00 0.34 0.89
N ALA A 328 0.92 0.54 -0.42
CA ALA A 328 1.76 -0.20 -1.37
C ALA A 328 3.25 0.10 -1.17
N SER A 329 3.59 1.36 -0.90
CA SER A 329 4.98 1.75 -0.62
C SER A 329 5.52 1.18 0.70
N ALA A 330 4.67 1.07 1.74
CA ALA A 330 5.05 0.46 3.01
C ALA A 330 5.28 -1.05 2.86
N GLU A 331 4.41 -1.74 2.10
CA GLU A 331 4.56 -3.17 1.81
C GLU A 331 5.81 -3.45 0.97
N THR A 332 6.03 -2.66 -0.09
CA THR A 332 7.26 -2.73 -0.90
C THR A 332 8.52 -2.53 -0.05
N CYS A 333 8.49 -1.59 0.89
CA CYS A 333 9.61 -1.36 1.80
C CYS A 333 9.89 -2.60 2.67
N LEU A 334 8.85 -3.27 3.19
CA LEU A 334 9.02 -4.54 3.93
C LEU A 334 9.55 -5.67 3.06
N ASP A 335 9.06 -5.80 1.82
CA ASP A 335 9.52 -6.83 0.90
C ASP A 335 11.01 -6.68 0.57
N VAL A 336 11.43 -5.45 0.26
CA VAL A 336 12.84 -5.14 -0.04
C VAL A 336 13.72 -5.30 1.19
N TYR A 337 13.22 -4.94 2.39
CA TYR A 337 13.98 -5.15 3.62
C TYR A 337 14.11 -6.63 3.99
N GLU A 338 13.05 -7.42 3.80
CA GLU A 338 13.14 -8.86 4.01
C GLU A 338 14.09 -9.52 3.01
N ASP A 339 14.15 -9.03 1.76
CA ASP A 339 15.11 -9.49 0.77
C ASP A 339 16.56 -9.16 1.19
N LEU A 340 16.82 -7.95 1.73
CA LEU A 340 18.11 -7.64 2.36
C LEU A 340 18.50 -8.70 3.42
N VAL A 341 17.55 -9.10 4.25
CA VAL A 341 17.80 -10.12 5.29
C VAL A 341 18.08 -11.49 4.68
N LYS A 342 17.36 -11.90 3.63
CA LYS A 342 17.62 -13.13 2.87
C LYS A 342 19.00 -13.09 2.22
N ILE A 343 19.34 -12.01 1.54
CA ILE A 343 20.66 -11.78 0.93
C ILE A 343 21.76 -11.87 1.99
N SER A 344 21.58 -11.19 3.13
CA SER A 344 22.54 -11.25 4.25
C SER A 344 22.75 -12.68 4.78
N HIS A 345 21.65 -13.44 4.91
CA HIS A 345 21.71 -14.85 5.34
C HIS A 345 22.53 -15.70 4.36
N TYR A 346 22.38 -15.50 3.05
CA TYR A 346 23.16 -16.22 2.04
C TYR A 346 24.62 -15.74 1.98
N ALA A 347 24.86 -14.43 2.07
CA ALA A 347 26.20 -13.86 2.04
C ALA A 347 27.08 -14.34 3.21
N LEU A 348 26.48 -14.60 4.39
CA LEU A 348 27.18 -15.19 5.53
C LEU A 348 27.78 -16.57 5.20
N GLN A 349 27.17 -17.34 4.31
CA GLN A 349 27.67 -18.65 3.86
C GLN A 349 28.80 -18.51 2.81
N CYS A 350 28.99 -17.33 2.23
CA CYS A 350 29.98 -17.01 1.22
C CYS A 350 31.14 -16.14 1.76
N GLY A 351 31.55 -16.34 3.00
CA GLY A 351 32.68 -15.63 3.61
C GLY A 351 32.31 -14.34 4.33
N GLY A 352 31.00 -14.05 4.47
CA GLY A 352 30.50 -12.89 5.20
C GLY A 352 29.93 -11.81 4.30
N ILE A 353 29.22 -10.86 4.89
CA ILE A 353 28.50 -9.81 4.19
C ILE A 353 29.48 -8.73 3.73
N LYS A 354 29.30 -8.24 2.49
CA LYS A 354 29.94 -7.07 1.91
C LYS A 354 28.89 -5.98 1.70
N PHE A 355 28.84 -5.04 2.64
CA PHE A 355 27.99 -3.87 2.51
C PHE A 355 28.54 -2.90 1.44
N MET A 356 27.66 -2.06 0.92
CA MET A 356 28.06 -0.93 0.07
C MET A 356 28.89 0.08 0.89
N ALA A 357 29.94 0.65 0.28
CA ALA A 357 30.77 1.68 0.90
C ALA A 357 30.00 3.01 1.09
N PRO A 358 30.33 3.84 2.07
CA PRO A 358 29.64 5.10 2.33
C PRO A 358 29.55 6.02 1.10
N GLU A 359 30.58 6.07 0.27
CA GLU A 359 30.65 6.87 -0.95
C GLU A 359 29.64 6.37 -1.99
N GLN A 360 29.57 5.05 -2.16
CA GLN A 360 28.61 4.36 -3.05
C GLN A 360 27.16 4.62 -2.60
N VAL A 361 26.90 4.50 -1.29
CA VAL A 361 25.59 4.79 -0.69
C VAL A 361 25.21 6.26 -0.92
N SER A 362 26.14 7.20 -0.72
CA SER A 362 25.92 8.64 -0.92
C SER A 362 25.63 8.97 -2.39
N PHE A 363 26.30 8.30 -3.33
CA PHE A 363 26.05 8.46 -4.75
C PHE A 363 24.61 8.09 -5.11
N ILE A 364 24.17 6.88 -4.74
CA ILE A 364 22.81 6.39 -5.02
C ILE A 364 21.74 7.27 -4.35
N ASP A 365 21.94 7.66 -3.10
CA ASP A 365 20.95 8.46 -2.36
C ASP A 365 20.70 9.85 -2.97
N LYS A 366 21.73 10.43 -3.59
CA LYS A 366 21.65 11.74 -4.26
C LYS A 366 21.28 11.66 -5.73
N TRP A 367 21.37 10.50 -6.36
CA TRP A 367 21.18 10.35 -7.79
C TRP A 367 19.75 10.66 -8.22
N GLU A 368 19.55 11.49 -9.23
CA GLU A 368 18.24 11.98 -9.70
C GLU A 368 17.31 10.87 -10.15
N VAL A 369 17.86 9.85 -10.77
CA VAL A 369 17.09 8.70 -11.26
C VAL A 369 16.41 7.95 -10.13
N GLU A 370 17.11 7.74 -9.04
CA GLU A 370 16.57 7.03 -7.87
C GLU A 370 15.59 7.89 -7.10
N ASN A 371 15.80 9.22 -7.08
CA ASN A 371 14.81 10.16 -6.58
C ASN A 371 13.52 10.16 -7.42
N TYR A 372 13.61 9.95 -8.74
CA TYR A 372 12.45 9.77 -9.61
C TYR A 372 11.70 8.47 -9.31
N ARG A 373 12.40 7.34 -9.12
CA ARG A 373 11.79 6.06 -8.69
C ARG A 373 11.06 6.20 -7.36
N ARG A 374 11.66 6.89 -6.38
CA ARG A 374 11.04 7.23 -5.09
C ARG A 374 9.74 8.02 -5.29
N LYS A 375 9.75 9.06 -6.13
CA LYS A 375 8.56 9.89 -6.43
C LYS A 375 7.44 9.07 -7.07
N ILE A 376 7.75 8.16 -7.99
CA ILE A 376 6.73 7.28 -8.60
C ILE A 376 6.13 6.33 -7.55
N SER A 377 6.95 5.73 -6.69
CA SER A 377 6.46 4.83 -5.64
C SER A 377 5.58 5.54 -4.60
N GLN A 378 5.82 6.83 -4.36
CA GLN A 378 5.01 7.68 -3.48
C GLN A 378 3.68 8.11 -4.12
N GLY A 379 3.57 8.05 -5.45
CA GLY A 379 2.42 8.54 -6.21
C GLY A 379 2.38 10.07 -6.32
N ASN A 380 1.51 10.59 -7.19
CA ASN A 380 1.26 12.02 -7.26
C ASN A 380 0.54 12.46 -5.98
N LEU A 381 1.19 13.26 -5.16
CA LEU A 381 0.62 13.92 -3.99
C LEU A 381 -0.50 14.87 -4.46
N SER A 382 -1.72 14.39 -4.57
CA SER A 382 -2.87 15.28 -4.63
C SER A 382 -3.08 15.87 -3.24
N VAL A 383 -3.39 17.16 -3.15
CA VAL A 383 -3.60 17.94 -1.91
C VAL A 383 -4.92 17.53 -1.19
N ASN A 384 -5.30 16.27 -1.24
CA ASN A 384 -6.50 15.77 -0.58
C ASN A 384 -6.16 15.36 0.85
N LYS A 385 -6.70 16.06 1.85
CA LYS A 385 -6.56 15.77 3.29
C LYS A 385 -6.95 14.33 3.69
N LEU A 386 -7.72 13.62 2.84
CA LEU A 386 -8.15 12.23 3.06
C LEU A 386 -7.18 11.19 2.50
N ASN A 387 -6.23 11.60 1.67
CA ASN A 387 -5.30 10.67 1.05
C ASN A 387 -4.57 9.83 2.11
N ASN A 388 -4.62 8.51 1.94
CA ASN A 388 -4.01 7.50 2.81
C ASN A 388 -4.57 7.40 4.24
N LYS A 389 -5.60 8.17 4.60
CA LYS A 389 -6.32 7.94 5.86
C LYS A 389 -6.86 6.51 5.93
N ILE A 390 -7.11 6.04 7.13
CA ILE A 390 -7.62 4.70 7.43
C ILE A 390 -9.05 4.85 7.94
N ALA A 391 -10.01 4.28 7.23
CA ALA A 391 -11.43 4.38 7.53
C ALA A 391 -12.10 3.02 7.69
N ILE A 392 -12.97 2.88 8.69
CA ILE A 392 -13.88 1.75 8.81
C ILE A 392 -15.28 2.22 8.41
N VAL A 393 -16.00 1.41 7.62
CA VAL A 393 -17.41 1.62 7.28
C VAL A 393 -18.19 0.38 7.71
N THR A 394 -19.00 0.51 8.77
CA THR A 394 -19.87 -0.60 9.23
C THR A 394 -21.14 -0.69 8.39
N GLY A 395 -21.65 -1.91 8.13
CA GLY A 395 -22.71 -2.12 7.14
C GLY A 395 -22.24 -1.69 5.74
N GLY A 396 -20.94 -1.91 5.45
CA GLY A 396 -20.26 -1.39 4.27
C GLY A 396 -20.46 -2.21 3.00
N ALA A 397 -21.13 -3.36 3.05
CA ALA A 397 -21.29 -4.23 1.88
C ALA A 397 -22.47 -3.85 0.97
N GLN A 398 -23.37 -2.98 1.42
CA GLN A 398 -24.57 -2.59 0.67
C GLN A 398 -25.08 -1.17 1.02
N GLY A 399 -26.02 -0.66 0.25
CA GLY A 399 -26.72 0.60 0.53
C GLY A 399 -25.79 1.82 0.64
N PHE A 400 -26.08 2.72 1.58
CA PHE A 400 -25.22 3.87 1.85
C PHE A 400 -23.80 3.47 2.22
N GLY A 401 -23.64 2.42 3.04
CA GLY A 401 -22.32 1.97 3.47
C GLY A 401 -21.42 1.58 2.30
N ALA A 402 -21.94 0.83 1.34
CA ALA A 402 -21.20 0.47 0.12
C ALA A 402 -20.79 1.69 -0.70
N GLY A 403 -21.71 2.62 -0.93
CA GLY A 403 -21.41 3.84 -1.67
C GLY A 403 -20.42 4.76 -0.94
N ILE A 404 -20.49 4.83 0.40
CA ILE A 404 -19.51 5.58 1.21
C ILE A 404 -18.12 4.94 1.08
N ALA A 405 -18.02 3.61 1.22
CA ALA A 405 -16.75 2.89 1.07
C ALA A 405 -16.13 3.09 -0.32
N GLU A 406 -16.95 3.03 -1.38
CA GLU A 406 -16.52 3.31 -2.76
C GLU A 406 -16.02 4.73 -2.94
N SER A 407 -16.76 5.72 -2.43
CA SER A 407 -16.38 7.13 -2.49
C SER A 407 -15.08 7.43 -1.74
N LEU A 408 -14.90 6.85 -0.54
CA LEU A 408 -13.66 7.00 0.24
C LEU A 408 -12.47 6.34 -0.48
N THR A 409 -12.66 5.17 -1.08
CA THR A 409 -11.62 4.50 -1.88
C THR A 409 -11.21 5.35 -3.09
N ALA A 410 -12.17 5.98 -3.79
CA ALA A 410 -11.89 6.89 -4.89
C ALA A 410 -11.07 8.12 -4.46
N LEU A 411 -11.21 8.54 -3.20
CA LEU A 411 -10.41 9.59 -2.54
C LEU A 411 -9.08 9.05 -1.97
N LYS A 412 -8.69 7.82 -2.32
CA LYS A 412 -7.45 7.14 -1.89
C LYS A 412 -7.34 6.88 -0.39
N VAL A 413 -8.46 6.74 0.29
CA VAL A 413 -8.54 6.27 1.68
C VAL A 413 -8.32 4.76 1.70
N ASN A 414 -7.63 4.24 2.71
CA ASN A 414 -7.60 2.82 3.03
C ASN A 414 -8.89 2.46 3.75
N VAL A 415 -9.66 1.52 3.23
CA VAL A 415 -11.03 1.27 3.70
C VAL A 415 -11.19 -0.15 4.25
N VAL A 416 -11.77 -0.24 5.44
CA VAL A 416 -12.27 -1.51 6.00
C VAL A 416 -13.78 -1.57 5.80
N ILE A 417 -14.24 -2.52 5.04
CA ILE A 417 -15.65 -2.89 4.90
C ILE A 417 -15.99 -3.86 6.02
N ALA A 418 -16.78 -3.41 7.00
CA ALA A 418 -17.22 -4.23 8.12
C ALA A 418 -18.71 -4.57 7.96
N ASP A 419 -19.04 -5.85 7.75
CA ASP A 419 -20.39 -6.29 7.48
C ASP A 419 -20.58 -7.74 7.90
N LEU A 420 -21.83 -8.16 8.14
CA LEU A 420 -22.18 -9.57 8.34
C LEU A 420 -22.22 -10.36 7.03
N ASN A 421 -22.45 -9.70 5.91
CA ASN A 421 -22.55 -10.34 4.59
C ASN A 421 -21.16 -10.56 4.01
N GLU A 422 -20.58 -11.72 4.32
CA GLU A 422 -19.21 -12.07 3.94
C GLU A 422 -19.00 -12.07 2.42
N ASN A 423 -19.90 -12.69 1.65
CA ASN A 423 -19.77 -12.80 0.20
C ASN A 423 -19.78 -11.41 -0.49
N ALA A 424 -20.75 -10.57 -0.12
CA ALA A 424 -20.83 -9.22 -0.68
C ALA A 424 -19.65 -8.36 -0.25
N GLY A 425 -19.24 -8.44 1.03
CA GLY A 425 -18.14 -7.68 1.58
C GLY A 425 -16.79 -8.04 0.93
N GLN A 426 -16.47 -9.32 0.80
CA GLN A 426 -15.25 -9.81 0.14
C GLN A 426 -15.18 -9.40 -1.33
N SER A 427 -16.28 -9.60 -2.07
CA SER A 427 -16.35 -9.21 -3.48
C SER A 427 -16.14 -7.70 -3.66
N MET A 428 -16.74 -6.89 -2.81
CA MET A 428 -16.60 -5.45 -2.85
C MET A 428 -15.18 -5.01 -2.48
N ALA A 429 -14.58 -5.58 -1.44
CA ALA A 429 -13.20 -5.27 -1.03
C ALA A 429 -12.20 -5.59 -2.15
N ALA A 430 -12.34 -6.72 -2.83
CA ALA A 430 -11.49 -7.09 -3.96
C ALA A 430 -11.63 -6.09 -5.13
N ARG A 431 -12.86 -5.71 -5.49
CA ARG A 431 -13.15 -4.72 -6.54
C ARG A 431 -12.55 -3.35 -6.22
N LEU A 432 -12.73 -2.87 -5.00
CA LEU A 432 -12.24 -1.56 -4.57
C LEU A 432 -10.72 -1.53 -4.44
N SER A 433 -10.08 -2.58 -3.94
CA SER A 433 -8.62 -2.69 -3.93
C SER A 433 -8.02 -2.58 -5.32
N SER A 434 -8.64 -3.20 -6.32
CA SER A 434 -8.18 -3.11 -7.71
C SER A 434 -8.27 -1.69 -8.29
N SER A 435 -9.19 -0.86 -7.81
CA SER A 435 -9.37 0.53 -8.24
C SER A 435 -8.42 1.53 -7.54
N ASN A 436 -7.75 1.12 -6.46
CA ASN A 436 -6.80 1.95 -5.70
C ASN A 436 -5.46 1.23 -5.51
N PRO A 437 -4.58 1.22 -6.52
CA PRO A 437 -3.30 0.48 -6.45
C PRO A 437 -2.33 0.98 -5.36
N SER A 438 -2.46 2.22 -4.89
CA SER A 438 -1.61 2.78 -3.84
C SER A 438 -2.11 2.48 -2.42
N GLY A 439 -3.42 2.24 -2.27
CA GLY A 439 -4.07 1.92 -1.00
C GLY A 439 -4.55 0.48 -0.94
N LYS A 440 -5.35 0.19 0.08
CA LYS A 440 -5.93 -1.14 0.30
C LYS A 440 -7.37 -1.02 0.79
N THR A 441 -8.23 -1.88 0.27
CA THR A 441 -9.57 -2.12 0.86
C THR A 441 -9.64 -3.56 1.32
N ILE A 442 -10.05 -3.78 2.56
CA ILE A 442 -10.23 -5.12 3.14
C ILE A 442 -11.65 -5.31 3.64
N PHE A 443 -12.05 -6.55 3.79
CA PHE A 443 -13.29 -6.95 4.44
C PHE A 443 -12.99 -7.60 5.79
N ILE A 444 -13.78 -7.24 6.82
CA ILE A 444 -13.78 -7.90 8.13
C ILE A 444 -15.22 -8.26 8.48
N ASN A 445 -15.49 -9.55 8.68
CA ASN A 445 -16.80 -10.01 9.14
C ASN A 445 -17.08 -9.44 10.52
N THR A 446 -18.16 -8.68 10.67
CA THR A 446 -18.42 -7.92 11.90
C THR A 446 -19.91 -7.86 12.24
N ASP A 447 -20.25 -8.32 13.43
CA ASP A 447 -21.52 -8.02 14.08
C ASP A 447 -21.35 -6.84 15.04
N VAL A 448 -21.92 -5.69 14.71
CA VAL A 448 -21.81 -4.48 15.54
C VAL A 448 -22.56 -4.60 16.87
N SER A 449 -23.49 -5.53 17.00
CA SER A 449 -24.21 -5.81 18.26
C SER A 449 -23.38 -6.61 19.26
N ASP A 450 -22.30 -7.27 18.79
CA ASP A 450 -21.34 -8.00 19.62
C ASP A 450 -20.09 -7.13 19.88
N PRO A 451 -19.81 -6.74 21.14
CA PRO A 451 -18.65 -5.94 21.48
C PRO A 451 -17.31 -6.59 21.15
N GLU A 452 -17.20 -7.94 21.23
CA GLU A 452 -15.95 -8.63 20.90
C GLU A 452 -15.71 -8.64 19.38
N SER A 453 -16.76 -8.80 18.58
CA SER A 453 -16.66 -8.67 17.12
C SER A 453 -16.19 -7.28 16.70
N VAL A 454 -16.70 -6.22 17.34
CA VAL A 454 -16.25 -4.84 17.07
C VAL A 454 -14.81 -4.62 17.53
N ARG A 455 -14.43 -5.15 18.71
CA ARG A 455 -13.05 -5.08 19.20
C ARG A 455 -12.07 -5.75 18.23
N ASN A 456 -12.44 -6.92 17.71
CA ASN A 456 -11.63 -7.64 16.72
C ASN A 456 -11.51 -6.85 15.42
N MET A 457 -12.60 -6.25 14.93
CA MET A 457 -12.57 -5.39 13.74
C MET A 457 -11.55 -4.24 13.90
N ILE A 458 -11.54 -3.57 15.04
CA ILE A 458 -10.58 -2.49 15.34
C ILE A 458 -9.15 -3.06 15.40
N ALA A 459 -8.94 -4.19 16.08
CA ALA A 459 -7.62 -4.81 16.22
C ALA A 459 -7.02 -5.23 14.85
N GLU A 460 -7.81 -5.89 13.99
CA GLU A 460 -7.37 -6.28 12.65
C GLU A 460 -7.13 -5.05 11.75
N THR A 461 -7.91 -3.97 11.92
CA THR A 461 -7.63 -2.69 11.23
C THR A 461 -6.28 -2.12 11.62
N VAL A 462 -5.99 -2.06 12.92
CA VAL A 462 -4.69 -1.56 13.43
C VAL A 462 -3.54 -2.44 12.96
N LYS A 463 -3.70 -3.74 12.99
CA LYS A 463 -2.69 -4.71 12.51
C LYS A 463 -2.41 -4.54 11.02
N GLU A 464 -3.43 -4.27 10.21
CA GLU A 464 -3.28 -4.12 8.76
C GLU A 464 -2.71 -2.76 8.35
N PHE A 465 -3.09 -1.67 9.01
CA PHE A 465 -2.77 -0.31 8.55
C PHE A 465 -1.93 0.51 9.54
N GLY A 466 -1.82 0.07 10.78
CA GLY A 466 -1.10 0.74 11.84
C GLY A 466 -1.91 1.79 12.63
N GLY A 467 -3.22 1.92 12.38
CA GLY A 467 -4.03 2.90 13.09
C GLY A 467 -5.47 3.00 12.58
N LEU A 468 -6.18 4.08 12.99
CA LEU A 468 -7.56 4.36 12.56
C LEU A 468 -7.83 5.87 12.62
N ASP A 469 -8.24 6.48 11.51
CA ASP A 469 -8.48 7.92 11.39
C ASP A 469 -9.95 8.28 11.35
N LEU A 470 -10.80 7.39 10.84
CA LEU A 470 -12.21 7.62 10.59
C LEU A 470 -13.02 6.35 10.83
N ILE A 471 -14.10 6.43 11.59
CA ILE A 471 -15.11 5.37 11.60
C ILE A 471 -16.48 5.90 11.20
N ILE A 472 -17.08 5.27 10.20
CA ILE A 472 -18.46 5.53 9.77
C ILE A 472 -19.34 4.43 10.33
N SER A 473 -20.04 4.73 11.44
CA SER A 473 -21.02 3.82 12.05
C SER A 473 -22.33 3.91 11.25
N ASN A 474 -22.44 3.07 10.21
CA ASN A 474 -23.56 3.06 9.27
C ASN A 474 -24.46 1.82 9.46
N ALA A 475 -23.94 0.70 9.97
CA ALA A 475 -24.71 -0.53 10.17
C ALA A 475 -26.04 -0.26 10.91
N GLY A 476 -27.13 -0.78 10.38
CA GLY A 476 -28.44 -0.58 10.97
C GLY A 476 -29.54 -1.36 10.27
N ILE A 477 -30.57 -1.71 11.02
CA ILE A 477 -31.78 -2.39 10.53
C ILE A 477 -33.02 -1.57 10.85
N LEU A 478 -34.05 -1.77 10.04
CA LEU A 478 -35.39 -1.22 10.27
C LEU A 478 -36.41 -2.32 10.04
N LYS A 479 -37.29 -2.47 11.00
CA LYS A 479 -38.52 -3.28 10.89
C LYS A 479 -39.70 -2.40 11.19
N ALA A 480 -40.59 -2.28 10.22
CA ALA A 480 -41.87 -1.54 10.41
C ALA A 480 -42.85 -2.36 11.26
N GLY A 481 -43.59 -1.71 12.14
CA GLY A 481 -44.65 -2.28 12.98
C GLY A 481 -45.21 -1.28 13.96
N GLY A 482 -46.49 -1.37 14.29
CA GLY A 482 -47.14 -0.64 15.36
C GLY A 482 -46.88 -1.28 16.74
N LEU A 483 -47.36 -0.66 17.81
CA LEU A 483 -47.20 -1.16 19.17
C LEU A 483 -47.77 -2.58 19.36
N ASP A 484 -48.88 -2.85 18.72
CA ASP A 484 -49.54 -4.16 18.78
C ASP A 484 -48.88 -5.23 17.90
N GLU A 485 -48.00 -4.84 17.00
CA GLU A 485 -47.34 -5.71 16.00
C GLU A 485 -45.89 -6.01 16.32
N MET A 486 -45.22 -5.12 17.07
CA MET A 486 -43.79 -5.23 17.38
C MET A 486 -43.56 -6.14 18.58
N ASP A 487 -42.91 -7.26 18.32
CA ASP A 487 -42.49 -8.15 19.41
C ASP A 487 -41.24 -7.61 20.13
N PRO A 488 -41.05 -7.98 21.43
CA PRO A 488 -39.92 -7.50 22.24
C PRO A 488 -38.56 -7.92 21.71
N GLU A 489 -38.45 -9.06 21.04
CA GLU A 489 -37.18 -9.57 20.45
C GLU A 489 -36.73 -8.68 19.27
N THR A 490 -37.69 -8.40 18.36
CA THR A 490 -37.43 -7.47 17.24
C THR A 490 -37.08 -6.07 17.73
N PHE A 491 -37.73 -5.56 18.76
CA PHE A 491 -37.40 -4.29 19.40
C PHE A 491 -35.98 -4.31 19.97
N SER A 492 -35.62 -5.33 20.73
CA SER A 492 -34.32 -5.50 21.34
C SER A 492 -33.22 -5.63 20.29
N ARG A 493 -33.44 -6.45 19.24
CA ARG A 493 -32.51 -6.61 18.14
C ARG A 493 -32.27 -5.28 17.39
N THR A 494 -33.32 -4.51 17.13
CA THR A 494 -33.22 -3.19 16.48
C THR A 494 -32.41 -2.22 17.33
N THR A 495 -32.61 -2.20 18.65
CA THR A 495 -31.87 -1.39 19.59
C THR A 495 -30.40 -1.80 19.67
N ASN A 496 -30.13 -3.10 19.78
CA ASN A 496 -28.77 -3.63 19.88
C ASN A 496 -27.91 -3.26 18.66
N ILE A 497 -28.47 -3.36 17.46
CA ILE A 497 -27.71 -3.04 16.23
C ILE A 497 -27.59 -1.52 16.06
N ASN A 498 -28.69 -0.75 16.15
CA ASN A 498 -28.67 0.68 15.80
C ASN A 498 -28.14 1.61 16.87
N TYR A 499 -28.26 1.23 18.16
CA TYR A 499 -27.85 2.05 19.31
C TYR A 499 -26.61 1.49 19.99
N ASN A 500 -26.65 0.24 20.49
CA ASN A 500 -25.50 -0.37 21.15
C ASN A 500 -24.34 -0.56 20.15
N GLY A 501 -24.61 -0.92 18.89
CA GLY A 501 -23.58 -1.03 17.85
C GLY A 501 -22.82 0.27 17.61
N TYR A 502 -23.51 1.42 17.65
CA TYR A 502 -22.83 2.73 17.57
C TYR A 502 -21.96 2.98 18.80
N PHE A 503 -22.45 2.67 20.00
CA PHE A 503 -21.65 2.77 21.21
C PHE A 503 -20.39 1.90 21.16
N HIS A 504 -20.51 0.63 20.74
CA HIS A 504 -19.35 -0.26 20.59
C HIS A 504 -18.32 0.30 19.62
N CYS A 505 -18.77 0.77 18.46
CA CYS A 505 -17.89 1.40 17.45
C CYS A 505 -17.16 2.62 18.01
N ALA A 506 -17.87 3.54 18.64
CA ALA A 506 -17.28 4.74 19.22
C ALA A 506 -16.29 4.42 20.35
N LYS A 507 -16.64 3.49 21.23
CA LYS A 507 -15.82 3.06 22.36
C LYS A 507 -14.45 2.54 21.89
N TYR A 508 -14.43 1.51 21.04
CA TYR A 508 -13.18 0.85 20.66
C TYR A 508 -12.36 1.67 19.65
N ALA A 509 -13.01 2.43 18.75
CA ALA A 509 -12.31 3.34 17.87
C ALA A 509 -11.62 4.47 18.64
N SER A 510 -12.28 5.07 19.62
CA SER A 510 -11.71 6.16 20.40
C SER A 510 -10.48 5.75 21.21
N GLU A 511 -10.36 4.49 21.65
CA GLU A 511 -9.17 3.97 22.33
C GLU A 511 -7.92 4.10 21.44
N ILE A 512 -8.04 3.77 20.16
CA ILE A 512 -6.95 3.86 19.16
C ILE A 512 -6.66 5.31 18.80
N MET A 513 -7.71 6.09 18.54
CA MET A 513 -7.61 7.51 18.17
C MET A 513 -6.96 8.34 19.28
N LYS A 514 -7.25 8.06 20.57
CA LYS A 514 -6.60 8.71 21.70
C LYS A 514 -5.09 8.48 21.73
N ILE A 515 -4.62 7.26 21.44
CA ILE A 515 -3.19 6.96 21.36
C ILE A 515 -2.54 7.75 20.22
N GLN A 516 -3.16 7.79 19.04
CA GLN A 516 -2.66 8.55 17.90
C GLN A 516 -2.55 10.04 18.20
N ASN A 517 -3.62 10.63 18.71
CA ASN A 517 -3.70 12.05 18.93
C ASN A 517 -2.84 12.52 20.12
N HIS A 518 -2.53 11.62 21.08
CA HIS A 518 -1.53 11.87 22.10
C HIS A 518 -0.13 12.09 21.51
N GLU A 519 0.24 11.29 20.51
CA GLU A 519 1.55 11.37 19.84
C GLU A 519 1.60 12.46 18.74
N SER A 520 0.44 12.94 18.28
CA SER A 520 0.31 14.03 17.30
C SER A 520 -0.79 14.98 17.73
N PRO A 521 -0.49 15.95 18.64
CA PRO A 521 -1.53 16.78 19.28
C PRO A 521 -2.34 17.67 18.35
N ASP A 522 -1.87 17.94 17.13
CA ASP A 522 -2.57 18.74 16.13
C ASP A 522 -3.45 17.91 15.19
N TYR A 523 -3.43 16.59 15.33
CA TYR A 523 -4.17 15.69 14.48
C TYR A 523 -5.63 15.52 14.95
N PHE A 524 -6.58 15.50 13.99
CA PHE A 524 -8.00 15.23 14.22
C PHE A 524 -8.42 13.88 13.67
N ALA A 525 -9.14 13.10 14.48
CA ALA A 525 -9.82 11.88 14.07
C ALA A 525 -11.34 12.09 14.12
N ASP A 526 -12.09 11.26 13.36
CA ASP A 526 -13.53 11.42 13.19
C ASP A 526 -14.31 10.14 13.51
N ILE A 527 -15.37 10.27 14.29
CA ILE A 527 -16.41 9.27 14.50
C ILE A 527 -17.71 9.83 13.92
N ILE A 528 -18.22 9.22 12.85
CA ILE A 528 -19.43 9.70 12.18
C ILE A 528 -20.51 8.61 12.22
N GLN A 529 -21.67 8.95 12.78
CA GLN A 529 -22.83 8.09 12.71
C GLN A 529 -23.67 8.42 11.47
N ILE A 530 -24.02 7.42 10.66
CA ILE A 530 -25.11 7.56 9.70
C ILE A 530 -26.42 7.30 10.44
N ASN A 531 -27.03 8.40 10.82
CA ASN A 531 -28.29 8.43 11.56
C ASN A 531 -29.50 8.37 10.58
N SER A 532 -30.50 9.18 10.76
CA SER A 532 -31.69 9.28 9.92
C SER A 532 -32.47 10.55 10.23
N LYS A 533 -33.31 11.03 9.33
CA LYS A 533 -34.38 11.97 9.65
C LYS A 533 -35.27 11.48 10.80
N SER A 534 -35.37 10.14 10.99
CA SER A 534 -36.13 9.56 12.08
C SER A 534 -35.47 9.71 13.44
N GLY A 535 -34.21 10.15 13.52
CA GLY A 535 -33.56 10.60 14.74
C GLY A 535 -33.84 12.07 15.10
N LEU A 536 -34.39 12.85 14.15
CA LEU A 536 -34.74 14.24 14.34
C LEU A 536 -36.26 14.45 14.61
N ARG A 537 -37.08 13.48 14.19
CA ARG A 537 -38.54 13.52 14.36
C ARG A 537 -39.10 12.11 14.46
N GLY A 538 -40.05 11.90 15.41
CA GLY A 538 -40.73 10.64 15.58
C GLY A 538 -41.43 10.14 14.29
N SER A 539 -41.53 8.84 14.18
CA SER A 539 -42.09 8.18 12.99
C SER A 539 -43.13 7.16 13.39
N ASN A 540 -44.34 7.30 12.85
CA ASN A 540 -45.43 6.32 13.04
C ASN A 540 -44.95 4.93 12.50
N ARG A 541 -45.25 3.86 13.27
CA ARG A 541 -44.98 2.44 12.95
C ARG A 541 -43.49 2.10 12.73
N ASN A 542 -42.58 2.93 13.25
CA ASN A 542 -41.11 2.74 13.17
C ASN A 542 -40.44 3.12 14.51
N PHE A 543 -41.13 3.05 15.62
CA PHE A 543 -40.68 3.62 16.89
C PHE A 543 -39.41 2.97 17.43
N ALA A 544 -39.16 1.68 17.22
CA ALA A 544 -37.94 0.98 17.62
C ALA A 544 -36.69 1.62 16.90
N TYR A 545 -36.81 1.79 15.58
CA TYR A 545 -35.78 2.43 14.78
C TYR A 545 -35.61 3.92 15.14
N ALA A 546 -36.72 4.66 15.21
CA ALA A 546 -36.69 6.08 15.56
C ALA A 546 -36.10 6.31 16.95
N GLY A 547 -36.52 5.52 17.96
CA GLY A 547 -35.97 5.59 19.31
C GLY A 547 -34.47 5.36 19.37
N ALA A 548 -33.97 4.32 18.66
CA ALA A 548 -32.54 4.07 18.56
C ALA A 548 -31.77 5.21 17.88
N LYS A 549 -32.34 5.82 16.82
CA LYS A 549 -31.72 6.94 16.09
C LYS A 549 -31.76 8.26 16.92
N PHE A 550 -32.82 8.54 17.67
CA PHE A 550 -32.86 9.64 18.65
C PHE A 550 -31.81 9.47 19.75
N GLY A 551 -31.74 8.27 20.35
CA GLY A 551 -30.71 7.92 21.31
C GLY A 551 -29.30 8.11 20.75
N GLY A 552 -29.08 7.74 19.48
CA GLY A 552 -27.82 7.92 18.79
C GLY A 552 -27.37 9.39 18.70
N ILE A 553 -28.30 10.34 18.52
CA ILE A 553 -27.97 11.78 18.55
C ILE A 553 -27.53 12.18 19.97
N GLY A 554 -28.20 11.70 21.01
CA GLY A 554 -27.79 11.94 22.39
C GLY A 554 -26.40 11.38 22.71
N LEU A 555 -26.10 10.16 22.20
CA LEU A 555 -24.74 9.60 22.27
C LEU A 555 -23.72 10.45 21.53
N THR A 556 -24.04 10.93 20.32
CA THR A 556 -23.17 11.80 19.53
C THR A 556 -22.75 13.05 20.32
N GLN A 557 -23.70 13.73 20.97
CA GLN A 557 -23.43 14.92 21.80
C GLN A 557 -22.56 14.56 23.02
N SER A 558 -22.89 13.47 23.71
CA SER A 558 -22.15 13.04 24.91
C SER A 558 -20.73 12.62 24.56
N PHE A 559 -20.54 11.85 23.50
CA PHE A 559 -19.22 11.43 23.04
C PHE A 559 -18.40 12.61 22.54
N ALA A 560 -19.01 13.58 21.85
CA ALA A 560 -18.32 14.79 21.42
C ALA A 560 -17.75 15.57 22.59
N LEU A 561 -18.53 15.77 23.68
CA LEU A 561 -18.06 16.45 24.90
C LEU A 561 -16.90 15.69 25.56
N GLU A 562 -16.98 14.35 25.63
CA GLU A 562 -15.95 13.54 26.28
C GLU A 562 -14.67 13.43 25.41
N LEU A 563 -14.80 13.42 24.08
CA LEU A 563 -13.69 13.13 23.17
C LEU A 563 -13.04 14.39 22.57
N ALA A 564 -13.67 15.55 22.65
CA ALA A 564 -13.11 16.82 22.16
C ALA A 564 -11.73 17.16 22.74
N PRO A 565 -11.43 16.91 24.05
CA PRO A 565 -10.10 17.16 24.62
C PRO A 565 -8.99 16.31 23.92
N PHE A 566 -9.36 15.22 23.29
CA PHE A 566 -8.46 14.34 22.54
C PHE A 566 -8.45 14.62 21.04
N ARG A 567 -9.09 15.71 20.57
CA ARG A 567 -9.24 16.07 19.16
C ARG A 567 -9.91 14.97 18.33
N ILE A 568 -10.86 14.27 18.90
CA ILE A 568 -11.72 13.31 18.22
C ILE A 568 -13.08 13.97 18.05
N LYS A 569 -13.46 14.26 16.82
CA LYS A 569 -14.76 14.84 16.49
C LYS A 569 -15.80 13.74 16.37
N VAL A 570 -17.00 13.99 16.87
CA VAL A 570 -18.10 13.04 16.83
C VAL A 570 -19.35 13.75 16.28
N ASN A 571 -19.83 13.32 15.09
CA ASN A 571 -20.98 13.93 14.45
C ASN A 571 -21.95 12.87 13.89
N SER A 572 -23.21 13.24 13.74
CA SER A 572 -24.24 12.42 13.09
C SER A 572 -24.69 13.05 11.78
N ILE A 573 -24.71 12.30 10.71
CA ILE A 573 -25.37 12.69 9.46
C ILE A 573 -26.78 12.09 9.47
N CYS A 574 -27.80 12.90 9.21
CA CYS A 574 -29.21 12.50 9.25
C CYS A 574 -29.85 12.52 7.86
N PRO A 575 -29.66 11.47 7.04
CA PRO A 575 -30.20 11.42 5.67
C PRO A 575 -31.73 11.36 5.64
N GLY A 576 -32.31 11.87 4.55
CA GLY A 576 -33.64 11.52 4.11
C GLY A 576 -33.74 10.10 3.57
N ASN A 577 -34.81 9.79 2.86
CA ASN A 577 -35.03 8.45 2.30
C ASN A 577 -34.11 8.19 1.10
N PHE A 578 -33.41 7.07 1.11
CA PHE A 578 -32.57 6.57 0.00
C PHE A 578 -33.34 5.49 -0.76
N TYR A 579 -34.14 5.88 -1.75
CA TYR A 579 -35.08 5.01 -2.44
C TYR A 579 -34.41 3.94 -3.30
N GLU A 580 -33.21 4.22 -3.81
CA GLU A 580 -32.42 3.30 -4.63
C GLU A 580 -31.71 2.22 -3.78
N GLY A 581 -31.60 2.43 -2.46
CA GLY A 581 -30.95 1.49 -1.55
C GLY A 581 -31.85 0.28 -1.20
N PRO A 582 -31.25 -0.89 -0.88
CA PRO A 582 -31.98 -2.13 -0.65
C PRO A 582 -32.98 -2.05 0.52
N LEU A 583 -32.75 -1.20 1.50
CA LEU A 583 -33.72 -0.93 2.58
C LEU A 583 -35.10 -0.51 2.05
N TRP A 584 -35.16 0.21 0.93
CA TRP A 584 -36.40 0.64 0.30
C TRP A 584 -36.79 -0.23 -0.89
N SER A 585 -35.84 -0.56 -1.75
CA SER A 585 -36.09 -1.13 -3.09
C SER A 585 -36.08 -2.66 -3.14
N ASP A 586 -35.64 -3.36 -2.09
CA ASP A 586 -35.66 -4.82 -2.08
C ASP A 586 -37.06 -5.35 -2.39
N PRO A 587 -37.24 -6.23 -3.39
CA PRO A 587 -38.57 -6.66 -3.85
C PRO A 587 -39.30 -7.54 -2.87
N HIS A 588 -38.66 -8.10 -1.84
CA HIS A 588 -39.25 -8.99 -0.86
C HIS A 588 -39.39 -8.35 0.52
N THR A 589 -38.35 -7.62 0.95
CA THR A 589 -38.19 -7.07 2.29
C THR A 589 -38.08 -5.55 2.37
N GLY A 590 -38.10 -4.86 1.24
CA GLY A 590 -37.93 -3.41 1.17
C GLY A 590 -39.14 -2.65 1.73
N LEU A 591 -38.90 -1.41 2.17
CA LEU A 591 -39.92 -0.57 2.80
C LEU A 591 -41.09 -0.25 1.85
N PHE A 592 -40.87 -0.16 0.53
CA PHE A 592 -41.95 0.05 -0.41
C PHE A 592 -42.98 -1.08 -0.30
N ILE A 593 -42.55 -2.34 -0.29
CA ILE A 593 -43.40 -3.51 -0.14
C ILE A 593 -44.04 -3.56 1.25
N GLN A 594 -43.25 -3.32 2.32
CA GLN A 594 -43.75 -3.34 3.68
C GLN A 594 -44.85 -2.28 3.89
N TYR A 595 -44.66 -1.05 3.40
CA TYR A 595 -45.62 0.04 3.59
C TYR A 595 -46.86 -0.11 2.72
N LEU A 596 -46.74 -0.74 1.55
CA LEU A 596 -47.90 -1.11 0.73
C LEU A 596 -48.75 -2.17 1.46
N LYS A 597 -48.10 -3.26 1.94
CA LYS A 597 -48.77 -4.35 2.62
C LYS A 597 -49.43 -3.93 3.94
N THR A 598 -48.77 -3.07 4.72
CA THR A 598 -49.29 -2.61 6.04
C THR A 598 -50.27 -1.43 5.91
N GLY A 599 -50.55 -0.95 4.70
CA GLY A 599 -51.43 0.20 4.50
C GLY A 599 -50.91 1.50 5.13
N LYS A 600 -49.59 1.64 5.33
CA LYS A 600 -48.99 2.83 5.94
C LYS A 600 -49.24 4.09 5.12
N VAL A 601 -49.40 3.93 3.80
CA VAL A 601 -49.75 5.01 2.87
C VAL A 601 -51.20 4.88 2.47
N PRO A 602 -52.10 5.72 2.99
CA PRO A 602 -53.53 5.62 2.69
C PRO A 602 -53.81 5.74 1.18
N GLY A 603 -54.58 4.81 0.64
CA GLY A 603 -55.00 4.80 -0.77
C GLY A 603 -53.95 4.31 -1.78
N ALA A 604 -52.72 3.97 -1.35
CA ALA A 604 -51.71 3.40 -2.23
C ALA A 604 -52.11 1.99 -2.69
N LYS A 605 -52.04 1.73 -4.00
CA LYS A 605 -52.30 0.43 -4.62
C LYS A 605 -51.07 -0.20 -5.24
N THR A 606 -50.03 0.58 -5.47
CA THR A 606 -48.79 0.15 -6.10
C THR A 606 -47.58 0.66 -5.33
N ILE A 607 -46.40 0.06 -5.59
CA ILE A 607 -45.13 0.54 -5.06
C ILE A 607 -44.87 2.00 -5.51
N GLU A 608 -45.23 2.33 -6.72
CA GLU A 608 -45.08 3.66 -7.28
C GLU A 608 -45.90 4.71 -6.53
N ASP A 609 -47.13 4.35 -6.08
CA ASP A 609 -47.95 5.23 -5.23
C ASP A 609 -47.22 5.50 -3.88
N VAL A 610 -46.63 4.49 -3.30
CA VAL A 610 -45.86 4.63 -2.03
C VAL A 610 -44.63 5.51 -2.27
N ARG A 611 -43.88 5.29 -3.35
CA ARG A 611 -42.72 6.07 -3.72
C ARG A 611 -43.09 7.54 -3.90
N LYS A 612 -44.09 7.82 -4.74
CA LYS A 612 -44.54 9.17 -5.00
C LYS A 612 -45.01 9.90 -3.74
N PHE A 613 -45.74 9.21 -2.87
CA PHE A 613 -46.18 9.78 -1.59
C PHE A 613 -45.00 10.28 -0.75
N TYR A 614 -43.91 9.51 -0.69
CA TYR A 614 -42.70 9.91 0.08
C TYR A 614 -41.85 10.95 -0.64
N GLU A 615 -41.77 10.93 -1.97
CA GLU A 615 -41.14 11.99 -2.77
C GLU A 615 -41.82 13.33 -2.61
N ASP A 616 -43.18 13.33 -2.60
CA ASP A 616 -43.97 14.53 -2.41
C ASP A 616 -43.85 15.19 -1.04
N GLN A 617 -43.47 14.39 0.00
CA GLN A 617 -43.20 14.95 1.31
C GLN A 617 -41.88 15.74 1.39
N ALA A 618 -40.93 15.51 0.52
CA ALA A 618 -39.71 16.27 0.45
C ALA A 618 -39.90 17.53 -0.40
N PRO A 619 -39.65 18.75 0.09
CA PRO A 619 -39.72 19.96 -0.71
C PRO A 619 -38.94 19.87 -2.04
N MET A 620 -37.79 19.21 -2.05
CA MET A 620 -36.97 18.95 -3.24
C MET A 620 -37.51 17.86 -4.19
N LYS A 621 -38.65 17.23 -3.86
CA LYS A 621 -39.37 16.26 -4.72
C LYS A 621 -38.52 15.06 -5.18
N ARG A 622 -37.56 14.63 -4.39
CA ARG A 622 -36.73 13.45 -4.66
C ARG A 622 -36.23 12.81 -3.37
N GLY A 623 -35.72 11.59 -3.48
CA GLY A 623 -34.99 10.92 -2.41
C GLY A 623 -33.61 11.55 -2.17
N CYS A 624 -33.02 11.22 -1.02
CA CYS A 624 -31.62 11.48 -0.73
C CYS A 624 -30.75 10.55 -1.59
N ARG A 625 -29.66 11.08 -2.12
CA ARG A 625 -28.68 10.33 -2.90
C ARG A 625 -27.37 10.15 -2.10
N LEU A 626 -26.54 9.23 -2.56
CA LEU A 626 -25.24 9.00 -1.96
C LEU A 626 -24.38 10.27 -1.94
N GLU A 627 -24.36 11.03 -3.04
CA GLU A 627 -23.57 12.25 -3.19
C GLU A 627 -23.98 13.32 -2.18
N ASP A 628 -25.28 13.39 -1.83
CA ASP A 628 -25.79 14.32 -0.80
C ASP A 628 -25.18 13.98 0.58
N VAL A 629 -25.12 12.69 0.91
CA VAL A 629 -24.57 12.18 2.19
C VAL A 629 -23.04 12.36 2.20
N MET A 630 -22.36 12.03 1.11
CA MET A 630 -20.90 12.18 1.01
C MET A 630 -20.46 13.63 1.18
N LYS A 631 -21.18 14.60 0.61
CA LYS A 631 -20.88 16.03 0.82
C LYS A 631 -20.94 16.43 2.30
N ALA A 632 -21.92 15.91 3.04
CA ALA A 632 -22.03 16.15 4.47
C ALA A 632 -20.91 15.48 5.27
N ILE A 633 -20.55 14.23 4.91
CA ILE A 633 -19.41 13.51 5.51
C ILE A 633 -18.12 14.30 5.28
N LEU A 634 -17.83 14.72 4.04
CA LEU A 634 -16.63 15.49 3.71
C LEU A 634 -16.59 16.83 4.44
N TYR A 635 -17.75 17.52 4.56
CA TYR A 635 -17.86 18.74 5.32
C TYR A 635 -17.43 18.55 6.79
N VAL A 636 -17.98 17.57 7.50
CA VAL A 636 -17.63 17.37 8.92
C VAL A 636 -16.20 16.89 9.13
N ILE A 637 -15.61 16.21 8.16
CA ILE A 637 -14.21 15.82 8.21
C ILE A 637 -13.29 17.04 8.01
N ASP A 638 -13.60 17.90 7.05
CA ASP A 638 -12.80 19.09 6.73
C ASP A 638 -12.93 20.19 7.80
N GLN A 639 -14.08 20.28 8.43
CA GLN A 639 -14.37 21.29 9.47
C GLN A 639 -13.78 20.87 10.83
N GLU A 640 -12.76 21.57 11.28
CA GLU A 640 -12.08 21.27 12.56
C GLU A 640 -12.81 21.79 13.80
N TYR A 641 -13.74 22.73 13.63
CA TYR A 641 -14.50 23.38 14.74
C TYR A 641 -15.95 22.89 14.83
N GLU A 642 -16.26 21.71 14.28
CA GLU A 642 -17.61 21.12 14.27
C GLU A 642 -17.63 19.75 14.91
N THR A 643 -18.26 19.61 16.07
CA THR A 643 -18.46 18.36 16.78
C THR A 643 -19.77 18.35 17.57
N GLY A 644 -20.35 17.17 17.81
CA GLY A 644 -21.59 17.00 18.55
C GLY A 644 -22.85 17.32 17.76
N GLN A 645 -22.75 17.47 16.44
CA GLN A 645 -23.87 17.91 15.59
C GLN A 645 -24.63 16.76 14.95
N ALA A 646 -25.95 17.00 14.77
CA ALA A 646 -26.84 16.16 13.97
C ALA A 646 -27.19 16.92 12.69
N ILE A 647 -26.52 16.61 11.58
CA ILE A 647 -26.60 17.35 10.33
C ILE A 647 -27.72 16.78 9.44
N PRO A 648 -28.82 17.50 9.20
CA PRO A 648 -29.92 17.03 8.35
C PRO A 648 -29.56 17.12 6.86
N VAL A 649 -29.68 15.99 6.15
CA VAL A 649 -29.54 15.89 4.69
C VAL A 649 -30.86 15.36 4.12
N THR A 650 -31.94 16.15 4.26
CA THR A 650 -33.33 15.67 4.14
C THR A 650 -34.11 16.27 2.95
N GLY A 651 -33.49 17.11 2.14
CA GLY A 651 -34.18 17.83 1.05
C GLY A 651 -35.31 18.76 1.56
N GLY A 652 -35.17 19.29 2.79
CA GLY A 652 -36.15 20.13 3.43
C GLY A 652 -37.30 19.40 4.14
N GLN A 653 -37.28 18.05 4.16
CA GLN A 653 -38.34 17.27 4.82
C GLN A 653 -38.36 17.44 6.35
N ILE A 654 -37.20 17.67 6.94
CA ILE A 654 -37.03 18.05 8.34
C ILE A 654 -36.19 19.32 8.38
N MET A 655 -36.68 20.34 9.07
CA MET A 655 -35.99 21.57 9.37
C MET A 655 -35.80 21.65 10.90
N LEU A 656 -34.60 21.97 11.35
CA LEU A 656 -34.29 22.21 12.75
C LEU A 656 -34.64 23.69 13.04
N GLY A 657 -35.45 23.96 14.05
CA GLY A 657 -35.86 25.26 14.47
C GLY A 657 -35.41 25.54 15.88
#